data_1072c964d3b581888b08553083c18170
#
_entry.id   1072c964d3b581888b08553083c18170
#
_cell.length_a   1.000
_cell.length_b   1.000
_cell.length_c   1.000
_cell.angle_alpha   90.00
_cell.angle_beta   90.00
_cell.angle_gamma   90.00
#
_symmetry.space_group_name_H-M   'P 1'
#
loop_
_entity.id
_entity.type
_entity.pdbx_description
1 polymer ?
#
loop_
_entity_poly.entity_id
_entity_poly.type
_entity_poly.pdbx_seq_one_letter_code
_entity_poly.pdbx_strand_id
1 'polypeptide(L)'
;MQKTPFKIHSKFSPTGDQPDAILKLSENIKKKVKHQTLWGVTGSGKTFTIANLIQKVQKPTLVIAHNKTLAAQLADEFRQFFPENAVHYFVSYYDYYQPEAYIPHSDTYIEKDSSINDEIDRLRHAATHALLTRNDVIIVASVSCIYGIGSPEFYRAENFTFKVGQSIQRDYFLRQLNNLQFNRNDVELKRGSYRLHGDTLEIFPAYETNTIKVTFFGDSVEKIIETDWITGKQVKQLESFEVFPAKHFITPENLQKEAIRNIRKDLKIRVTNLKKVNKLLEAQRIEQRTNFDLEMIEQTGSCSGIENYSRYFDGREPGVPPTTLIDYFPDDFLMAIDESHITVSQIGAMYAGDRSRKEKLVDYGFRLPSAFDNRPFRFDEFYRKINQVIFTSATPNDFEIRKSSTENVISTHSEPTAGWIEEGEKSHHNINKPKPYDAIVKQFIRPTGLLDPVLEVRKTKGQINDLIEEINKKVTKRQRVLVTTLTKKMAEALTDHLLDKKIKVAYIHSDIPTLERTEVLHSLRLGEFDVLIGINLLREGLDLPEVSLVVILDADKEGFLRSKTSLIQTIGRAARHVEGKVIMYADVITKSMEDAIDETNMRREMQEKYNAKHDITPKSTERKLEPKEVKEEKEQLEIDRSFRKLPKLEKKNIVSELNIQMEKAAERLEFEHAARLRDQITKLESMI
;
A
#
# COMPACT_ATOMS: atom_id res chain seq x y z
N MET A 1 13.07 -23.70 9.17
CA MET A 1 13.23 -22.48 8.36
C MET A 1 14.68 -22.32 7.93
N GLN A 2 14.91 -22.20 6.64
CA GLN A 2 16.26 -21.98 6.09
C GLN A 2 16.69 -20.54 6.42
N LYS A 3 17.84 -20.38 7.08
CA LYS A 3 18.37 -19.05 7.42
C LYS A 3 19.11 -18.47 6.22
N THR A 4 18.42 -17.75 5.37
CA THR A 4 19.04 -16.97 4.29
C THR A 4 19.35 -15.57 4.83
N PRO A 5 20.59 -15.09 4.79
CA PRO A 5 20.90 -13.75 5.25
C PRO A 5 20.43 -12.69 4.25
N PHE A 6 20.04 -11.52 4.75
CA PHE A 6 19.82 -10.36 3.90
C PHE A 6 21.14 -9.90 3.29
N LYS A 7 21.20 -9.83 1.97
CA LYS A 7 22.37 -9.40 1.21
C LYS A 7 21.98 -8.38 0.16
N ILE A 8 22.51 -7.17 0.28
CA ILE A 8 22.29 -6.10 -0.70
C ILE A 8 23.10 -6.33 -1.97
N HIS A 9 22.43 -6.16 -3.09
CA HIS A 9 23.03 -6.02 -4.41
C HIS A 9 22.86 -4.58 -4.89
N SER A 10 23.95 -3.82 -4.89
CA SER A 10 23.94 -2.41 -5.33
C SER A 10 25.25 -2.04 -5.99
N LYS A 11 25.18 -1.19 -7.01
CA LYS A 11 26.34 -0.56 -7.64
C LYS A 11 26.86 0.62 -6.81
N PHE A 12 26.09 1.06 -5.81
CA PHE A 12 26.40 2.20 -4.97
C PHE A 12 26.82 1.74 -3.57
N SER A 13 27.70 2.50 -2.95
CA SER A 13 28.06 2.39 -1.54
C SER A 13 27.44 3.56 -0.76
N PRO A 14 27.16 3.41 0.54
CA PRO A 14 26.68 4.51 1.38
C PRO A 14 27.66 5.69 1.38
N THR A 15 27.16 6.91 1.13
CA THR A 15 27.93 8.15 1.07
C THR A 15 27.19 9.28 1.79
N GLY A 16 27.85 10.44 1.95
CA GLY A 16 27.27 11.56 2.69
C GLY A 16 27.03 11.22 4.15
N ASP A 17 25.83 11.48 4.64
CA ASP A 17 25.40 11.16 6.01
C ASP A 17 24.98 9.70 6.19
N GLN A 18 24.86 8.93 5.10
CA GLN A 18 24.33 7.55 5.14
C GLN A 18 25.15 6.60 6.03
N PRO A 19 26.51 6.57 5.96
CA PRO A 19 27.31 5.69 6.80
C PRO A 19 27.08 5.91 8.30
N ASP A 20 27.06 7.18 8.73
CA ASP A 20 26.81 7.56 10.13
C ASP A 20 25.38 7.25 10.55
N ALA A 21 24.41 7.49 9.67
CA ALA A 21 23.01 7.16 9.92
C ALA A 21 22.81 5.66 10.11
N ILE A 22 23.38 4.81 9.23
CA ILE A 22 23.33 3.37 9.33
C ILE A 22 24.00 2.88 10.63
N LEU A 23 25.13 3.46 11.00
CA LEU A 23 25.84 3.10 12.22
C LEU A 23 24.97 3.40 13.46
N LYS A 24 24.53 4.66 13.60
CA LYS A 24 23.71 5.11 14.74
C LYS A 24 22.42 4.31 14.87
N LEU A 25 21.67 4.16 13.78
CA LEU A 25 20.42 3.39 13.77
C LEU A 25 20.68 1.93 14.20
N SER A 26 21.72 1.29 13.67
CA SER A 26 22.05 -0.09 14.02
C SER A 26 22.49 -0.27 15.48
N GLU A 27 23.25 0.66 16.03
CA GLU A 27 23.62 0.66 17.44
C GLU A 27 22.41 0.83 18.36
N ASN A 28 21.50 1.74 18.01
CA ASN A 28 20.28 1.95 18.74
C ASN A 28 19.38 0.70 18.71
N ILE A 29 19.29 0.00 17.56
CA ILE A 29 18.57 -1.28 17.46
C ILE A 29 19.20 -2.33 18.41
N LYS A 30 20.51 -2.47 18.45
CA LYS A 30 21.22 -3.38 19.36
C LYS A 30 20.96 -3.03 20.83
N LYS A 31 20.83 -1.75 21.14
CA LYS A 31 20.51 -1.23 22.49
C LYS A 31 19.00 -1.33 22.81
N LYS A 32 18.19 -1.93 21.91
CA LYS A 32 16.74 -2.09 22.03
C LYS A 32 15.98 -0.75 22.17
N VAL A 33 16.50 0.31 21.56
CA VAL A 33 15.77 1.59 21.47
C VAL A 33 14.52 1.36 20.64
N LYS A 34 13.34 1.65 21.22
CA LYS A 34 12.04 1.35 20.58
C LYS A 34 11.73 2.26 19.42
N HIS A 35 11.98 3.56 19.57
CA HIS A 35 11.63 4.60 18.60
C HIS A 35 12.86 5.33 18.12
N GLN A 36 13.00 5.45 16.79
CA GLN A 36 14.07 6.21 16.16
C GLN A 36 13.49 7.00 15.00
N THR A 37 14.01 8.19 14.73
CA THR A 37 13.62 9.01 13.59
C THR A 37 14.80 9.22 12.65
N LEU A 38 14.67 8.77 11.40
CA LEU A 38 15.56 9.13 10.31
C LEU A 38 15.00 10.40 9.63
N TRP A 39 15.50 11.54 10.04
CA TRP A 39 15.15 12.83 9.47
C TRP A 39 16.02 13.10 8.26
N GLY A 40 15.53 12.73 7.06
CA GLY A 40 16.30 12.82 5.84
C GLY A 40 15.59 13.60 4.75
N VAL A 41 16.30 14.54 4.14
CA VAL A 41 15.76 15.35 3.02
C VAL A 41 15.34 14.48 1.84
N THR A 42 14.48 15.01 0.98
CA THR A 42 14.11 14.36 -0.29
C THR A 42 15.36 14.17 -1.15
N GLY A 43 15.58 12.95 -1.67
CA GLY A 43 16.73 12.62 -2.49
C GLY A 43 18.01 12.29 -1.71
N SER A 44 17.99 12.25 -0.36
CA SER A 44 19.17 11.82 0.43
C SER A 44 19.38 10.29 0.42
N GLY A 45 18.47 9.51 -0.17
CA GLY A 45 18.58 8.05 -0.24
C GLY A 45 18.14 7.34 1.04
N LYS A 46 17.07 7.81 1.70
CA LYS A 46 16.51 7.17 2.91
C LYS A 46 16.23 5.67 2.72
N THR A 47 15.64 5.28 1.59
CA THR A 47 15.35 3.86 1.25
C THR A 47 16.64 3.04 1.25
N PHE A 48 17.72 3.56 0.64
CA PHE A 48 19.01 2.89 0.60
C PHE A 48 19.65 2.76 1.99
N THR A 49 19.48 3.78 2.83
CA THR A 49 19.91 3.74 4.24
C THR A 49 19.17 2.64 5.01
N ILE A 50 17.85 2.53 4.86
CA ILE A 50 17.04 1.47 5.47
C ILE A 50 17.43 0.09 4.93
N ALA A 51 17.67 -0.04 3.63
CA ALA A 51 18.14 -1.31 3.04
C ALA A 51 19.47 -1.76 3.64
N ASN A 52 20.47 -0.86 3.73
CA ASN A 52 21.75 -1.16 4.38
C ASN A 52 21.59 -1.50 5.88
N LEU A 53 20.66 -0.84 6.55
CA LEU A 53 20.35 -1.15 7.94
C LEU A 53 19.76 -2.56 8.07
N ILE A 54 18.79 -2.96 7.22
CA ILE A 54 18.20 -4.31 7.19
C ILE A 54 19.32 -5.36 7.03
N GLN A 55 20.22 -5.16 6.06
CA GLN A 55 21.37 -6.04 5.88
C GLN A 55 22.23 -6.12 7.16
N LYS A 56 22.44 -5.01 7.86
CA LYS A 56 23.28 -4.95 9.05
C LYS A 56 22.66 -5.59 10.28
N VAL A 57 21.34 -5.50 10.44
CA VAL A 57 20.61 -5.99 11.62
C VAL A 57 19.99 -7.36 11.43
N GLN A 58 19.82 -7.84 10.19
CA GLN A 58 19.33 -9.18 9.84
C GLN A 58 17.97 -9.53 10.45
N LYS A 59 17.01 -8.59 10.46
CA LYS A 59 15.66 -8.77 10.99
C LYS A 59 14.61 -8.75 9.89
N PRO A 60 13.57 -9.61 9.95
CA PRO A 60 12.38 -9.44 9.15
C PRO A 60 11.85 -8.01 9.31
N THR A 61 11.44 -7.41 8.21
CA THR A 61 11.12 -5.97 8.21
C THR A 61 9.78 -5.69 7.59
N LEU A 62 8.96 -4.90 8.29
CA LEU A 62 7.73 -4.31 7.77
C LEU A 62 7.98 -2.84 7.42
N VAL A 63 7.80 -2.48 6.17
CA VAL A 63 7.84 -1.08 5.68
C VAL A 63 6.42 -0.63 5.42
N ILE A 64 5.96 0.45 6.08
CA ILE A 64 4.61 0.98 5.91
C ILE A 64 4.66 2.30 5.16
N ALA A 65 3.88 2.43 4.09
CA ALA A 65 3.71 3.65 3.31
C ALA A 65 2.25 4.10 3.32
N HIS A 66 2.00 5.40 3.17
CA HIS A 66 0.67 5.98 3.27
C HIS A 66 -0.27 5.71 2.09
N ASN A 67 0.26 5.29 0.93
CA ASN A 67 -0.55 4.94 -0.25
C ASN A 67 0.02 3.77 -1.05
N LYS A 68 -0.82 3.21 -1.96
CA LYS A 68 -0.46 2.05 -2.81
C LYS A 68 0.72 2.35 -3.74
N THR A 69 0.76 3.53 -4.34
CA THR A 69 1.77 3.92 -5.34
C THR A 69 3.17 4.01 -4.72
N LEU A 70 3.28 4.68 -3.58
CA LEU A 70 4.55 4.76 -2.85
C LEU A 70 4.98 3.38 -2.35
N ALA A 71 4.05 2.57 -1.84
CA ALA A 71 4.35 1.22 -1.42
C ALA A 71 4.84 0.34 -2.59
N ALA A 72 4.27 0.47 -3.79
CA ALA A 72 4.74 -0.23 -4.99
C ALA A 72 6.16 0.20 -5.37
N GLN A 73 6.42 1.50 -5.41
CA GLN A 73 7.76 2.03 -5.70
C GLN A 73 8.80 1.51 -4.71
N LEU A 74 8.51 1.56 -3.40
CA LEU A 74 9.41 1.07 -2.37
C LEU A 74 9.63 -0.45 -2.49
N ALA A 75 8.57 -1.22 -2.79
CA ALA A 75 8.70 -2.66 -2.99
C ALA A 75 9.64 -2.98 -4.16
N ASP A 76 9.54 -2.25 -5.26
CA ASP A 76 10.42 -2.44 -6.42
C ASP A 76 11.87 -2.03 -6.12
N GLU A 77 12.08 -0.93 -5.38
CA GLU A 77 13.41 -0.53 -4.91
C GLU A 77 14.03 -1.60 -4.00
N PHE A 78 13.27 -2.14 -3.04
CA PHE A 78 13.76 -3.21 -2.16
C PHE A 78 14.01 -4.52 -2.92
N ARG A 79 13.20 -4.90 -3.92
CA ARG A 79 13.47 -6.06 -4.78
C ARG A 79 14.78 -5.92 -5.54
N GLN A 80 15.08 -4.71 -6.03
CA GLN A 80 16.35 -4.44 -6.71
C GLN A 80 17.54 -4.55 -5.74
N PHE A 81 17.39 -4.11 -4.48
CA PHE A 81 18.43 -4.24 -3.47
C PHE A 81 18.58 -5.66 -2.94
N PHE A 82 17.51 -6.44 -2.87
CA PHE A 82 17.46 -7.79 -2.29
C PHE A 82 16.89 -8.84 -3.25
N PRO A 83 17.52 -9.09 -4.41
CA PRO A 83 16.98 -10.01 -5.42
C PRO A 83 16.93 -11.46 -4.96
N GLU A 84 17.72 -11.87 -3.97
CA GLU A 84 17.79 -13.23 -3.42
C GLU A 84 16.86 -13.43 -2.20
N ASN A 85 16.34 -12.34 -1.63
CA ASN A 85 15.52 -12.37 -0.42
C ASN A 85 14.01 -12.19 -0.74
N ALA A 86 13.15 -12.50 0.20
CA ALA A 86 11.71 -12.44 0.01
C ALA A 86 11.18 -11.00 0.21
N VAL A 87 11.00 -10.26 -0.88
CA VAL A 87 10.43 -8.92 -0.86
C VAL A 87 9.02 -8.94 -1.43
N HIS A 88 8.02 -8.68 -0.58
CA HIS A 88 6.61 -8.75 -0.95
C HIS A 88 5.90 -7.41 -0.79
N TYR A 89 4.81 -7.26 -1.55
CA TYR A 89 3.94 -6.10 -1.56
C TYR A 89 2.59 -6.47 -0.96
N PHE A 90 2.13 -5.67 0.02
CA PHE A 90 0.90 -5.93 0.74
C PHE A 90 0.04 -4.67 0.85
N VAL A 91 -0.97 -4.55 0.00
CA VAL A 91 -1.90 -3.41 -0.02
C VAL A 91 -3.35 -3.89 -0.07
N SER A 92 -4.30 -2.98 -0.05
CA SER A 92 -5.71 -3.32 -0.27
C SER A 92 -5.89 -3.95 -1.66
N TYR A 93 -6.51 -5.12 -1.72
CA TYR A 93 -6.75 -5.87 -2.96
C TYR A 93 -7.96 -5.37 -3.76
N TYR A 94 -8.65 -4.35 -3.28
CA TYR A 94 -9.76 -3.75 -4.02
C TYR A 94 -9.25 -2.75 -5.07
N ASP A 95 -9.67 -2.93 -6.33
CA ASP A 95 -9.53 -1.90 -7.37
C ASP A 95 -10.58 -0.82 -7.17
N TYR A 96 -11.80 -1.26 -6.86
CA TYR A 96 -12.90 -0.41 -6.45
C TYR A 96 -13.47 -0.90 -5.13
N TYR A 97 -13.80 0.01 -4.22
CA TYR A 97 -14.40 -0.31 -2.93
C TYR A 97 -15.38 0.77 -2.48
N GLN A 98 -16.66 0.42 -2.49
CA GLN A 98 -17.72 1.19 -1.85
C GLN A 98 -18.15 0.46 -0.58
N PRO A 99 -17.83 0.98 0.61
CA PRO A 99 -18.26 0.35 1.85
C PRO A 99 -19.76 0.46 2.05
N GLU A 100 -20.35 -0.57 2.64
CA GLU A 100 -21.73 -0.54 3.11
C GLU A 100 -21.96 0.66 4.05
N ALA A 101 -23.00 1.43 3.82
CA ALA A 101 -23.33 2.60 4.63
C ALA A 101 -24.83 2.85 4.69
N TYR A 102 -25.28 3.59 5.71
CA TYR A 102 -26.66 4.04 5.82
C TYR A 102 -26.71 5.55 6.13
N ILE A 103 -27.52 6.27 5.40
CA ILE A 103 -27.73 7.71 5.53
C ILE A 103 -29.12 7.96 6.11
N PRO A 104 -29.26 8.21 7.43
CA PRO A 104 -30.58 8.27 8.08
C PRO A 104 -31.50 9.38 7.58
N HIS A 105 -30.97 10.55 7.21
CA HIS A 105 -31.78 11.70 6.81
C HIS A 105 -32.49 11.49 5.46
N SER A 106 -31.95 10.64 4.58
CA SER A 106 -32.54 10.32 3.27
C SER A 106 -33.06 8.88 3.21
N ASP A 107 -33.02 8.14 4.32
CA ASP A 107 -33.34 6.69 4.41
C ASP A 107 -32.66 5.88 3.27
N THR A 108 -31.41 6.22 2.97
CA THR A 108 -30.66 5.61 1.87
C THR A 108 -29.70 4.57 2.40
N TYR A 109 -29.92 3.31 2.02
CA TYR A 109 -28.96 2.24 2.25
C TYR A 109 -28.07 2.08 1.04
N ILE A 110 -26.76 2.14 1.26
CA ILE A 110 -25.74 1.94 0.25
C ILE A 110 -25.17 0.54 0.47
N GLU A 111 -25.40 -0.33 -0.49
CA GLU A 111 -24.86 -1.69 -0.46
C GLU A 111 -23.34 -1.68 -0.68
N LYS A 112 -22.65 -2.67 -0.08
CA LYS A 112 -21.23 -2.88 -0.35
C LYS A 112 -21.04 -3.27 -1.81
N ASP A 113 -20.20 -2.53 -2.52
CA ASP A 113 -19.75 -2.87 -3.86
C ASP A 113 -18.23 -2.87 -3.92
N SER A 114 -17.65 -3.89 -4.56
CA SER A 114 -16.20 -4.03 -4.63
C SER A 114 -15.76 -4.93 -5.77
N SER A 115 -14.68 -4.55 -6.43
CA SER A 115 -13.95 -5.40 -7.36
C SER A 115 -12.60 -5.79 -6.75
N ILE A 116 -12.26 -7.07 -6.84
CA ILE A 116 -11.01 -7.62 -6.32
C ILE A 116 -10.01 -7.73 -7.45
N ASN A 117 -8.77 -7.32 -7.19
CA ASN A 117 -7.64 -7.53 -8.07
C ASN A 117 -6.95 -8.85 -7.70
N ASP A 118 -7.08 -9.85 -8.57
CA ASP A 118 -6.55 -11.20 -8.35
C ASP A 118 -5.03 -11.21 -8.15
N GLU A 119 -4.30 -10.32 -8.84
CA GLU A 119 -2.85 -10.26 -8.70
C GLU A 119 -2.43 -9.65 -7.35
N ILE A 120 -3.13 -8.61 -6.88
CA ILE A 120 -2.87 -8.05 -5.55
C ILE A 120 -3.24 -9.06 -4.46
N ASP A 121 -4.32 -9.84 -4.65
CA ASP A 121 -4.70 -10.90 -3.73
C ASP A 121 -3.62 -11.98 -3.65
N ARG A 122 -3.09 -12.44 -4.78
CA ARG A 122 -1.93 -13.32 -4.85
C ARG A 122 -0.73 -12.78 -4.08
N LEU A 123 -0.39 -11.50 -4.28
CA LEU A 123 0.74 -10.86 -3.60
C LEU A 123 0.55 -10.81 -2.08
N ARG A 124 -0.69 -10.64 -1.62
CA ARG A 124 -1.03 -10.71 -0.18
C ARG A 124 -0.84 -12.11 0.38
N HIS A 125 -1.31 -13.14 -0.34
CA HIS A 125 -1.08 -14.55 0.02
C HIS A 125 0.41 -14.89 0.03
N ALA A 126 1.17 -14.44 -0.97
CA ALA A 126 2.62 -14.63 -1.03
C ALA A 126 3.34 -13.96 0.16
N ALA A 127 2.88 -12.78 0.60
CA ALA A 127 3.45 -12.09 1.75
C ALA A 127 3.24 -12.87 3.06
N THR A 128 2.02 -13.34 3.33
CA THR A 128 1.70 -14.12 4.53
C THR A 128 2.38 -15.49 4.51
N HIS A 129 2.41 -16.16 3.37
CA HIS A 129 3.13 -17.42 3.17
C HIS A 129 4.63 -17.26 3.47
N ALA A 130 5.27 -16.22 2.92
CA ALA A 130 6.69 -15.96 3.16
C ALA A 130 7.00 -15.73 4.63
N LEU A 131 6.18 -14.96 5.37
CA LEU A 131 6.35 -14.73 6.81
C LEU A 131 6.29 -16.03 7.64
N LEU A 132 5.52 -17.02 7.19
CA LEU A 132 5.40 -18.30 7.88
C LEU A 132 6.51 -19.31 7.54
N THR A 133 7.15 -19.17 6.38
CA THR A 133 8.09 -20.15 5.83
C THR A 133 9.54 -19.68 5.80
N ARG A 134 9.80 -18.35 5.80
CA ARG A 134 11.13 -17.73 5.65
C ARG A 134 11.43 -16.75 6.79
N ASN A 135 12.73 -16.49 7.00
CA ASN A 135 13.22 -15.50 7.98
C ASN A 135 13.74 -14.20 7.32
N ASP A 136 14.01 -14.24 6.02
CA ASP A 136 14.59 -13.16 5.25
C ASP A 136 13.50 -12.41 4.47
N VAL A 137 12.49 -11.91 5.20
CA VAL A 137 11.27 -11.33 4.62
C VAL A 137 11.23 -9.81 4.82
N ILE A 138 11.00 -9.09 3.74
CA ILE A 138 10.67 -7.65 3.73
C ILE A 138 9.27 -7.51 3.15
N ILE A 139 8.34 -6.98 3.94
CA ILE A 139 7.00 -6.64 3.46
C ILE A 139 6.89 -5.13 3.33
N VAL A 140 6.54 -4.66 2.14
CA VAL A 140 6.16 -3.26 1.92
C VAL A 140 4.65 -3.17 1.84
N ALA A 141 4.06 -2.49 2.81
CA ALA A 141 2.61 -2.44 2.98
C ALA A 141 2.06 -1.01 2.94
N SER A 142 0.81 -0.87 2.54
CA SER A 142 0.03 0.33 2.85
C SER A 142 -0.60 0.20 4.25
N VAL A 143 -1.34 1.22 4.67
CA VAL A 143 -2.09 1.20 5.95
C VAL A 143 -3.07 0.02 6.05
N SER A 144 -3.36 -0.68 4.94
CA SER A 144 -4.15 -1.92 4.96
C SER A 144 -3.59 -3.03 5.86
N CYS A 145 -2.32 -2.96 6.26
CA CYS A 145 -1.69 -3.92 7.17
C CYS A 145 -2.27 -3.93 8.59
N ILE A 146 -3.05 -2.91 8.99
CA ILE A 146 -3.73 -2.85 10.29
C ILE A 146 -5.16 -3.41 10.26
N TYR A 147 -5.62 -3.90 9.11
CA TYR A 147 -6.95 -4.54 8.96
C TYR A 147 -6.85 -6.06 9.14
N GLY A 148 -7.95 -6.66 9.58
CA GLY A 148 -8.03 -8.10 9.81
C GLY A 148 -7.84 -8.93 8.53
N ILE A 149 -7.04 -10.01 8.63
CA ILE A 149 -6.76 -10.94 7.52
C ILE A 149 -6.92 -12.42 7.89
N GLY A 150 -7.27 -12.74 9.14
CA GLY A 150 -7.34 -14.12 9.63
C GLY A 150 -6.14 -14.51 10.50
N SER A 151 -6.30 -15.59 11.29
CA SER A 151 -5.29 -16.03 12.25
C SER A 151 -4.10 -16.73 11.57
N PRO A 152 -2.85 -16.34 11.86
CA PRO A 152 -1.66 -17.06 11.40
C PRO A 152 -1.59 -18.48 11.98
N GLU A 153 -2.15 -18.71 13.17
CA GLU A 153 -2.18 -20.02 13.80
C GLU A 153 -3.04 -21.00 13.01
N PHE A 154 -4.28 -20.58 12.62
CA PHE A 154 -5.15 -21.40 11.78
C PHE A 154 -4.57 -21.58 10.38
N TYR A 155 -4.03 -20.50 9.78
CA TYR A 155 -3.43 -20.57 8.46
C TYR A 155 -2.22 -21.51 8.41
N ARG A 156 -1.44 -21.59 9.50
CA ARG A 156 -0.30 -22.52 9.64
C ARG A 156 -0.73 -23.94 10.00
N ALA A 157 -1.74 -24.10 10.85
CA ALA A 157 -2.19 -25.42 11.30
C ALA A 157 -2.87 -26.23 10.18
N GLU A 158 -3.53 -25.55 9.26
CA GLU A 158 -4.30 -26.14 8.16
C GLU A 158 -3.46 -26.31 6.87
N ASN A 159 -2.14 -26.55 6.95
CA ASN A 159 -1.33 -26.89 5.80
C ASN A 159 -1.38 -28.40 5.48
N PHE A 160 -1.08 -28.76 4.25
CA PHE A 160 -1.03 -30.14 3.81
C PHE A 160 0.25 -30.40 3.01
N THR A 161 1.13 -31.25 3.57
CA THR A 161 2.40 -31.65 2.95
C THR A 161 2.32 -33.05 2.37
N PHE A 162 2.80 -33.23 1.15
CA PHE A 162 2.91 -34.53 0.49
C PHE A 162 4.26 -34.67 -0.22
N LYS A 163 4.69 -35.93 -0.45
CA LYS A 163 6.01 -36.28 -0.98
C LYS A 163 5.90 -37.35 -2.07
N VAL A 164 6.88 -37.35 -2.98
CA VAL A 164 7.04 -38.43 -3.95
C VAL A 164 7.23 -39.76 -3.24
N GLY A 165 6.56 -40.82 -3.69
CA GLY A 165 6.53 -42.13 -3.10
C GLY A 165 5.60 -42.31 -1.89
N GLN A 166 4.91 -41.25 -1.47
CA GLN A 166 3.97 -41.32 -0.35
C GLN A 166 2.69 -42.02 -0.78
N SER A 167 2.23 -43.00 0.00
CA SER A 167 0.91 -43.62 -0.20
C SER A 167 -0.18 -42.73 0.41
N ILE A 168 -1.03 -42.20 -0.45
CA ILE A 168 -2.15 -41.33 -0.09
C ILE A 168 -3.30 -41.62 -1.01
N GLN A 169 -4.43 -42.05 -0.42
CA GLN A 169 -5.67 -42.20 -1.18
C GLN A 169 -6.09 -40.89 -1.85
N ARG A 170 -6.36 -40.91 -3.14
CA ARG A 170 -6.73 -39.73 -3.92
C ARG A 170 -7.92 -38.96 -3.31
N ASP A 171 -8.96 -39.68 -2.85
CA ASP A 171 -10.14 -39.05 -2.26
C ASP A 171 -9.82 -38.37 -0.93
N TYR A 172 -8.86 -38.88 -0.17
CA TYR A 172 -8.36 -38.17 1.02
C TYR A 172 -7.63 -36.91 0.63
N PHE A 173 -6.78 -36.99 -0.39
CA PHE A 173 -6.05 -35.81 -0.90
C PHE A 173 -7.00 -34.70 -1.34
N LEU A 174 -8.05 -35.04 -2.13
CA LEU A 174 -9.06 -34.07 -2.57
C LEU A 174 -9.83 -33.46 -1.40
N ARG A 175 -10.15 -34.25 -0.37
CA ARG A 175 -10.77 -33.73 0.85
C ARG A 175 -9.86 -32.73 1.57
N GLN A 176 -8.55 -33.00 1.65
CA GLN A 176 -7.61 -32.03 2.23
C GLN A 176 -7.60 -30.71 1.46
N LEU A 177 -7.59 -30.72 0.12
CA LEU A 177 -7.69 -29.49 -0.68
C LEU A 177 -9.00 -28.73 -0.44
N ASN A 178 -10.12 -29.42 -0.32
CA ASN A 178 -11.39 -28.78 0.00
C ASN A 178 -11.38 -28.15 1.42
N ASN A 179 -10.77 -28.82 2.41
CA ASN A 179 -10.60 -28.27 3.76
C ASN A 179 -9.73 -26.99 3.72
N LEU A 180 -8.72 -26.96 2.83
CA LEU A 180 -7.88 -25.79 2.57
C LEU A 180 -8.59 -24.71 1.71
N GLN A 181 -9.90 -24.86 1.48
CA GLN A 181 -10.73 -23.91 0.72
C GLN A 181 -10.35 -23.78 -0.76
N PHE A 182 -9.73 -24.81 -1.35
CA PHE A 182 -9.57 -24.90 -2.81
C PHE A 182 -10.88 -25.31 -3.45
N ASN A 183 -11.22 -24.71 -4.58
CA ASN A 183 -12.39 -25.07 -5.36
C ASN A 183 -12.00 -26.03 -6.50
N ARG A 184 -12.78 -27.08 -6.72
CA ARG A 184 -12.62 -27.92 -7.90
C ARG A 184 -13.16 -27.19 -9.13
N ASN A 185 -12.33 -27.03 -10.16
CA ASN A 185 -12.75 -26.47 -11.44
C ASN A 185 -12.01 -27.18 -12.58
N ASP A 186 -12.67 -28.14 -13.19
CA ASP A 186 -12.09 -28.95 -14.25
C ASP A 186 -12.11 -28.24 -15.60
N VAL A 187 -12.84 -27.12 -15.75
CA VAL A 187 -12.97 -26.35 -16.99
C VAL A 187 -11.87 -25.27 -17.07
N GLU A 188 -11.77 -24.45 -16.05
CA GLU A 188 -10.83 -23.34 -15.99
C GLU A 188 -10.07 -23.35 -14.67
N LEU A 189 -8.75 -23.55 -14.73
CA LEU A 189 -7.91 -23.56 -13.52
C LEU A 189 -7.57 -22.12 -13.11
N LYS A 190 -8.12 -21.70 -11.97
CA LYS A 190 -7.87 -20.37 -11.35
C LYS A 190 -7.05 -20.52 -10.08
N ARG A 191 -6.43 -19.44 -9.62
CA ARG A 191 -5.76 -19.43 -8.31
C ARG A 191 -6.71 -19.84 -7.20
N GLY A 192 -6.25 -20.67 -6.28
CA GLY A 192 -7.09 -21.25 -5.23
C GLY A 192 -8.04 -22.34 -5.75
N SER A 193 -7.77 -22.92 -6.92
CA SER A 193 -8.52 -24.06 -7.43
C SER A 193 -7.63 -25.24 -7.80
N TYR A 194 -8.25 -26.38 -8.02
CA TYR A 194 -7.60 -27.57 -8.54
C TYR A 194 -8.47 -28.23 -9.61
N ARG A 195 -7.85 -29.01 -10.50
CA ARG A 195 -8.52 -29.85 -11.47
C ARG A 195 -7.93 -31.26 -11.50
N LEU A 196 -8.74 -32.22 -11.89
CA LEU A 196 -8.35 -33.63 -11.97
C LEU A 196 -8.57 -34.17 -13.37
N HIS A 197 -7.51 -34.65 -14.02
CA HIS A 197 -7.55 -35.30 -15.32
C HIS A 197 -6.90 -36.69 -15.22
N GLY A 198 -7.71 -37.73 -15.20
CA GLY A 198 -7.21 -39.11 -14.99
C GLY A 198 -6.47 -39.25 -13.67
N ASP A 199 -5.21 -39.63 -13.75
CA ASP A 199 -4.34 -39.80 -12.56
C ASP A 199 -3.48 -38.57 -12.26
N THR A 200 -3.75 -37.45 -12.92
CA THR A 200 -3.02 -36.18 -12.71
C THR A 200 -3.92 -35.16 -12.05
N LEU A 201 -3.51 -34.69 -10.89
CA LEU A 201 -4.09 -33.58 -10.16
C LEU A 201 -3.26 -32.32 -10.42
N GLU A 202 -3.89 -31.25 -10.83
CA GLU A 202 -3.23 -29.96 -11.01
C GLU A 202 -3.80 -28.96 -10.02
N ILE A 203 -2.94 -28.35 -9.21
CA ILE A 203 -3.28 -27.40 -8.14
C ILE A 203 -2.71 -26.03 -8.51
N PHE A 204 -3.50 -24.97 -8.40
CA PHE A 204 -3.01 -23.61 -8.54
C PHE A 204 -3.05 -22.90 -7.17
N PRO A 205 -1.93 -22.87 -6.41
CA PRO A 205 -1.90 -22.23 -5.11
C PRO A 205 -2.20 -20.74 -5.19
N ALA A 206 -2.85 -20.18 -4.17
CA ALA A 206 -3.24 -18.77 -4.14
C ALA A 206 -2.03 -17.82 -4.10
N TYR A 207 -0.90 -18.26 -3.58
CA TYR A 207 0.33 -17.48 -3.37
C TYR A 207 1.38 -17.65 -4.47
N GLU A 208 1.20 -18.61 -5.39
CA GLU A 208 2.18 -18.93 -6.43
C GLU A 208 1.81 -18.32 -7.80
N THR A 209 2.82 -18.21 -8.67
CA THR A 209 2.64 -17.87 -10.09
C THR A 209 2.50 -19.10 -10.97
N ASN A 210 2.92 -20.26 -10.49
CA ASN A 210 2.98 -21.51 -11.19
C ASN A 210 2.00 -22.53 -10.62
N THR A 211 1.63 -23.53 -11.41
CA THR A 211 0.78 -24.64 -10.97
C THR A 211 1.62 -25.84 -10.52
N ILE A 212 1.05 -26.66 -9.65
CA ILE A 212 1.68 -27.90 -9.17
C ILE A 212 0.90 -29.07 -9.73
N LYS A 213 1.56 -29.90 -10.55
CA LYS A 213 1.03 -31.14 -11.08
C LYS A 213 1.49 -32.31 -10.23
N VAL A 214 0.54 -33.10 -9.74
CA VAL A 214 0.78 -34.31 -8.97
C VAL A 214 0.26 -35.48 -9.74
N THR A 215 1.13 -36.39 -10.14
CA THR A 215 0.75 -37.64 -10.83
C THR A 215 0.67 -38.76 -9.82
N PHE A 216 -0.41 -39.52 -9.86
CA PHE A 216 -0.64 -40.69 -9.04
C PHE A 216 -0.44 -41.99 -9.82
N PHE A 217 0.13 -43.00 -9.15
CA PHE A 217 0.10 -44.37 -9.60
C PHE A 217 -0.65 -45.20 -8.55
N GLY A 218 -1.92 -45.49 -8.81
CA GLY A 218 -2.84 -46.00 -7.79
C GLY A 218 -3.00 -45.01 -6.64
N ASP A 219 -2.71 -45.46 -5.42
CA ASP A 219 -2.74 -44.65 -4.19
C ASP A 219 -1.35 -44.07 -3.81
N SER A 220 -0.41 -44.01 -4.75
CA SER A 220 0.93 -43.49 -4.49
C SER A 220 1.21 -42.23 -5.33
N VAL A 221 1.84 -41.22 -4.73
CA VAL A 221 2.32 -40.04 -5.45
C VAL A 221 3.57 -40.42 -6.22
N GLU A 222 3.46 -40.51 -7.56
CA GLU A 222 4.56 -40.88 -8.44
C GLU A 222 5.50 -39.72 -8.72
N LYS A 223 4.90 -38.52 -8.98
CA LYS A 223 5.66 -37.35 -9.41
C LYS A 223 5.00 -36.06 -8.98
N ILE A 224 5.82 -35.06 -8.65
CA ILE A 224 5.40 -33.69 -8.35
C ILE A 224 6.18 -32.75 -9.26
N ILE A 225 5.49 -31.92 -10.04
CA ILE A 225 6.10 -31.00 -11.01
C ILE A 225 5.51 -29.60 -10.82
N GLU A 226 6.39 -28.62 -10.72
CA GLU A 226 6.02 -27.22 -10.89
C GLU A 226 5.96 -26.89 -12.39
N THR A 227 4.84 -26.32 -12.84
CA THR A 227 4.62 -25.97 -14.25
C THR A 227 4.24 -24.50 -14.38
N ASP A 228 4.83 -23.84 -15.34
CA ASP A 228 4.41 -22.50 -15.75
C ASP A 228 2.93 -22.55 -16.20
N TRP A 229 2.09 -21.76 -15.55
CA TRP A 229 0.65 -21.84 -15.73
C TRP A 229 0.18 -21.39 -17.13
N ILE A 230 0.94 -20.50 -17.81
CA ILE A 230 0.62 -19.97 -19.14
C ILE A 230 1.05 -20.96 -20.24
N THR A 231 2.30 -21.44 -20.15
CA THR A 231 2.89 -22.27 -21.21
C THR A 231 2.73 -23.76 -20.96
N GLY A 232 2.32 -24.17 -19.76
CA GLY A 232 2.24 -25.57 -19.33
C GLY A 232 3.59 -26.30 -19.27
N LYS A 233 4.71 -25.58 -19.45
CA LYS A 233 6.05 -26.18 -19.42
C LYS A 233 6.49 -26.49 -18.02
N GLN A 234 7.20 -27.62 -17.87
CA GLN A 234 7.85 -27.96 -16.64
C GLN A 234 8.93 -26.92 -16.27
N VAL A 235 8.79 -26.32 -15.09
CA VAL A 235 9.78 -25.42 -14.48
C VAL A 235 10.75 -26.23 -13.64
N LYS A 236 10.23 -27.05 -12.72
CA LYS A 236 11.03 -27.82 -11.77
C LYS A 236 10.31 -29.12 -11.39
N GLN A 237 11.08 -30.15 -11.11
CA GLN A 237 10.59 -31.35 -10.42
C GLN A 237 10.85 -31.22 -8.92
N LEU A 238 9.85 -31.54 -8.11
CA LEU A 238 9.87 -31.41 -6.66
C LEU A 238 9.84 -32.80 -6.01
N GLU A 239 10.49 -32.94 -4.86
CA GLU A 239 10.41 -34.15 -4.05
C GLU A 239 9.26 -34.10 -3.05
N SER A 240 8.88 -32.89 -2.64
CA SER A 240 7.75 -32.64 -1.75
C SER A 240 7.17 -31.26 -2.03
N PHE A 241 5.90 -31.09 -1.69
CA PHE A 241 5.24 -29.79 -1.74
C PHE A 241 4.33 -29.61 -0.53
N GLU A 242 4.27 -28.39 -0.02
CA GLU A 242 3.42 -27.99 1.09
C GLU A 242 2.37 -27.00 0.58
N VAL A 243 1.10 -27.37 0.66
CA VAL A 243 -0.03 -26.53 0.23
C VAL A 243 -0.56 -25.79 1.44
N PHE A 244 -0.58 -24.48 1.33
CA PHE A 244 -1.24 -23.58 2.28
C PHE A 244 -2.65 -23.24 1.78
N PRO A 245 -3.53 -22.78 2.69
CA PRO A 245 -4.89 -22.45 2.36
C PRO A 245 -5.08 -21.46 1.22
N ALA A 246 -6.14 -21.65 0.44
CA ALA A 246 -6.50 -20.77 -0.68
C ALA A 246 -7.12 -19.44 -0.22
N LYS A 247 -7.51 -19.32 1.05
CA LYS A 247 -8.09 -18.11 1.65
C LYS A 247 -7.41 -17.79 2.98
N HIS A 248 -7.27 -16.51 3.30
CA HIS A 248 -6.72 -16.09 4.59
C HIS A 248 -7.65 -16.41 5.78
N PHE A 249 -8.97 -16.28 5.57
CA PHE A 249 -9.96 -16.61 6.59
C PHE A 249 -10.34 -18.09 6.51
N ILE A 250 -9.78 -18.85 7.41
CA ILE A 250 -10.13 -20.26 7.61
C ILE A 250 -10.68 -20.42 9.00
N THR A 251 -11.77 -21.14 9.09
CA THR A 251 -12.42 -21.47 10.35
C THR A 251 -12.58 -22.99 10.42
N PRO A 252 -11.98 -23.66 11.40
CA PRO A 252 -12.22 -25.08 11.64
C PRO A 252 -13.71 -25.40 11.78
N GLU A 253 -14.15 -26.57 11.31
CA GLU A 253 -15.58 -26.92 11.24
C GLU A 253 -16.30 -26.87 12.59
N ASN A 254 -15.62 -27.24 13.67
CA ASN A 254 -16.15 -27.14 15.03
C ASN A 254 -16.43 -25.69 15.45
N LEU A 255 -15.54 -24.74 15.12
CA LEU A 255 -15.73 -23.32 15.40
C LEU A 255 -16.81 -22.72 14.52
N GLN A 256 -16.98 -23.17 13.28
CA GLN A 256 -18.06 -22.70 12.41
C GLN A 256 -19.45 -23.02 13.00
N LYS A 257 -19.65 -24.25 13.48
CA LYS A 257 -20.90 -24.65 14.13
C LYS A 257 -21.19 -23.85 15.41
N GLU A 258 -20.14 -23.55 16.16
CA GLU A 258 -20.24 -22.71 17.35
C GLU A 258 -20.53 -21.25 17.01
N ALA A 259 -19.87 -20.69 15.98
CA ALA A 259 -20.11 -19.35 15.47
C ALA A 259 -21.60 -19.15 15.11
N ILE A 260 -22.17 -20.07 14.33
CA ILE A 260 -23.60 -20.03 13.95
C ILE A 260 -24.51 -19.99 15.16
N ARG A 261 -24.26 -20.84 16.17
CA ARG A 261 -25.03 -20.84 17.42
C ARG A 261 -24.92 -19.50 18.16
N ASN A 262 -23.74 -18.95 18.26
CA ASN A 262 -23.50 -17.68 18.94
C ASN A 262 -24.13 -16.50 18.20
N ILE A 263 -24.09 -16.47 16.87
CA ILE A 263 -24.75 -15.45 16.05
C ILE A 263 -26.28 -15.50 16.30
N ARG A 264 -26.90 -16.70 16.29
CA ARG A 264 -28.33 -16.86 16.58
C ARG A 264 -28.70 -16.37 17.99
N LYS A 265 -27.87 -16.64 18.98
CA LYS A 265 -28.05 -16.18 20.35
C LYS A 265 -28.02 -14.65 20.44
N ASP A 266 -27.02 -14.03 19.86
CA ASP A 266 -26.85 -12.58 19.87
C ASP A 266 -27.93 -11.86 19.06
N LEU A 267 -28.41 -12.47 17.96
CA LEU A 267 -29.56 -11.99 17.19
C LEU A 267 -30.82 -11.95 18.07
N LYS A 268 -31.13 -13.03 18.80
CA LYS A 268 -32.29 -13.09 19.68
C LYS A 268 -32.25 -12.03 20.76
N ILE A 269 -31.06 -11.80 21.35
CA ILE A 269 -30.84 -10.74 22.35
C ILE A 269 -31.07 -9.37 21.73
N ARG A 270 -30.48 -9.12 20.54
CA ARG A 270 -30.58 -7.82 19.85
C ARG A 270 -32.01 -7.49 19.46
N VAL A 271 -32.74 -8.43 18.86
CA VAL A 271 -34.15 -8.28 18.48
C VAL A 271 -35.01 -7.96 19.71
N THR A 272 -34.81 -8.71 20.81
CA THR A 272 -35.55 -8.47 22.07
C THR A 272 -35.26 -7.05 22.59
N ASN A 273 -34.03 -6.60 22.57
CA ASN A 273 -33.65 -5.27 23.04
C ASN A 273 -34.25 -4.15 22.16
N LEU A 274 -34.26 -4.32 20.84
CA LEU A 274 -34.86 -3.36 19.92
C LEU A 274 -36.38 -3.27 20.11
N LYS A 275 -37.07 -4.40 20.29
CA LYS A 275 -38.49 -4.43 20.56
C LYS A 275 -38.84 -3.74 21.89
N LYS A 276 -38.03 -3.91 22.96
CA LYS A 276 -38.21 -3.23 24.25
C LYS A 276 -38.15 -1.71 24.16
N VAL A 277 -37.35 -1.17 23.24
CA VAL A 277 -37.23 0.30 23.02
C VAL A 277 -38.07 0.78 21.83
N ASN A 278 -39.08 -0.01 21.43
CA ASN A 278 -40.04 0.26 20.35
C ASN A 278 -39.40 0.54 18.96
N LYS A 279 -38.21 -0.01 18.69
CA LYS A 279 -37.56 -0.01 17.39
C LYS A 279 -37.96 -1.24 16.58
N LEU A 280 -39.23 -1.28 16.14
CA LEU A 280 -39.81 -2.48 15.51
C LEU A 280 -39.26 -2.72 14.10
N LEU A 281 -39.03 -1.65 13.33
CA LEU A 281 -38.51 -1.75 11.99
C LEU A 281 -37.09 -2.26 11.99
N GLU A 282 -36.24 -1.72 12.87
CA GLU A 282 -34.85 -2.14 13.04
C GLU A 282 -34.79 -3.61 13.55
N ALA A 283 -35.71 -4.02 14.42
CA ALA A 283 -35.79 -5.39 14.87
C ALA A 283 -36.12 -6.35 13.72
N GLN A 284 -37.07 -5.99 12.85
CA GLN A 284 -37.44 -6.79 11.69
C GLN A 284 -36.27 -6.85 10.67
N ARG A 285 -35.65 -5.73 10.36
CA ARG A 285 -34.52 -5.66 9.42
C ARG A 285 -33.37 -6.58 9.85
N ILE A 286 -32.92 -6.48 11.10
CA ILE A 286 -31.81 -7.29 11.59
C ILE A 286 -32.17 -8.79 11.67
N GLU A 287 -33.41 -9.13 12.03
CA GLU A 287 -33.88 -10.50 12.10
C GLU A 287 -33.89 -11.15 10.71
N GLN A 288 -34.46 -10.48 9.71
CA GLN A 288 -34.50 -10.97 8.33
C GLN A 288 -33.08 -11.10 7.74
N ARG A 289 -32.28 -10.06 7.84
CA ARG A 289 -30.94 -10.07 7.28
C ARG A 289 -30.06 -11.14 7.89
N THR A 290 -30.00 -11.21 9.20
CA THR A 290 -29.12 -12.18 9.88
C THR A 290 -29.55 -13.61 9.65
N ASN A 291 -30.85 -13.89 9.59
CA ASN A 291 -31.35 -15.26 9.28
C ASN A 291 -30.99 -15.65 7.84
N PHE A 292 -31.11 -14.74 6.88
CA PHE A 292 -30.69 -14.96 5.50
C PHE A 292 -29.17 -15.21 5.42
N ASP A 293 -28.36 -14.37 6.10
CA ASP A 293 -26.89 -14.54 6.14
C ASP A 293 -26.52 -15.91 6.75
N LEU A 294 -27.21 -16.34 7.81
CA LEU A 294 -26.99 -17.65 8.46
C LEU A 294 -27.35 -18.83 7.54
N GLU A 295 -28.45 -18.73 6.81
CA GLU A 295 -28.86 -19.77 5.85
C GLU A 295 -27.80 -19.89 4.73
N MET A 296 -27.32 -18.78 4.20
CA MET A 296 -26.25 -18.77 3.21
C MET A 296 -24.95 -19.39 3.74
N ILE A 297 -24.56 -19.06 4.98
CA ILE A 297 -23.37 -19.63 5.62
C ILE A 297 -23.52 -21.15 5.83
N GLU A 298 -24.70 -21.62 6.23
CA GLU A 298 -24.97 -23.05 6.42
C GLU A 298 -24.93 -23.83 5.10
N GLN A 299 -25.45 -23.25 4.02
CA GLN A 299 -25.53 -23.92 2.72
C GLN A 299 -24.22 -23.82 1.89
N THR A 300 -23.57 -22.66 1.90
CA THR A 300 -22.43 -22.36 1.00
C THR A 300 -21.13 -22.10 1.74
N GLY A 301 -21.15 -22.05 3.07
CA GLY A 301 -19.98 -21.68 3.90
C GLY A 301 -19.68 -20.20 3.95
N SER A 302 -20.45 -19.33 3.26
CA SER A 302 -20.19 -17.89 3.17
C SER A 302 -21.47 -17.08 2.94
N CYS A 303 -21.41 -15.77 3.20
CA CYS A 303 -22.46 -14.81 2.82
C CYS A 303 -21.87 -13.46 2.44
N SER A 304 -22.66 -12.59 1.80
CA SER A 304 -22.25 -11.20 1.54
C SER A 304 -22.10 -10.44 2.85
N GLY A 305 -20.87 -9.92 3.11
CA GLY A 305 -20.55 -9.24 4.37
C GLY A 305 -20.23 -10.18 5.54
N ILE A 306 -19.78 -11.42 5.28
CA ILE A 306 -19.37 -12.39 6.29
C ILE A 306 -18.34 -11.82 7.29
N GLU A 307 -17.54 -10.85 6.85
CA GLU A 307 -16.58 -10.15 7.70
C GLU A 307 -17.21 -9.47 8.93
N ASN A 308 -18.51 -9.11 8.87
CA ASN A 308 -19.23 -8.55 10.01
C ASN A 308 -19.49 -9.56 11.14
N TYR A 309 -19.28 -10.83 10.87
CA TYR A 309 -19.37 -11.94 11.81
C TYR A 309 -18.00 -12.52 12.19
N SER A 310 -16.89 -11.91 11.74
CA SER A 310 -15.51 -12.46 11.87
C SER A 310 -15.17 -12.87 13.29
N ARG A 311 -15.55 -12.10 14.33
CA ARG A 311 -15.23 -12.43 15.73
C ARG A 311 -15.76 -13.81 16.16
N TYR A 312 -16.91 -14.25 15.64
CA TYR A 312 -17.47 -15.56 16.01
C TYR A 312 -16.68 -16.69 15.36
N PHE A 313 -16.22 -16.47 14.12
CA PHE A 313 -15.41 -17.44 13.38
C PHE A 313 -13.97 -17.54 13.89
N ASP A 314 -13.43 -16.44 14.46
CA ASP A 314 -12.11 -16.39 15.08
C ASP A 314 -12.15 -16.79 16.56
N GLY A 315 -13.34 -16.97 17.16
CA GLY A 315 -13.50 -17.26 18.58
C GLY A 315 -13.09 -16.10 19.51
N ARG A 316 -13.08 -14.85 19.00
CA ARG A 316 -12.67 -13.66 19.77
C ARG A 316 -13.81 -13.13 20.64
N GLU A 317 -13.45 -12.67 21.83
CA GLU A 317 -14.37 -11.92 22.69
C GLU A 317 -14.72 -10.54 22.08
N PRO A 318 -15.91 -9.98 22.41
CA PRO A 318 -16.31 -8.65 21.97
C PRO A 318 -15.27 -7.59 22.31
N GLY A 319 -14.92 -6.73 21.34
CA GLY A 319 -13.96 -5.63 21.50
C GLY A 319 -12.49 -6.01 21.31
N VAL A 320 -12.15 -7.29 21.25
CA VAL A 320 -10.80 -7.76 20.94
C VAL A 320 -10.46 -7.42 19.49
N PRO A 321 -9.26 -6.83 19.19
CA PRO A 321 -8.89 -6.49 17.83
C PRO A 321 -8.75 -7.73 16.93
N PRO A 322 -8.98 -7.59 15.61
CA PRO A 322 -8.75 -8.68 14.67
C PRO A 322 -7.25 -8.97 14.52
N THR A 323 -6.93 -10.17 14.10
CA THR A 323 -5.57 -10.55 13.69
C THR A 323 -5.23 -9.91 12.35
N THR A 324 -4.07 -9.27 12.27
CA THR A 324 -3.63 -8.47 11.12
C THR A 324 -2.33 -9.01 10.52
N LEU A 325 -1.82 -8.39 9.46
CA LEU A 325 -0.50 -8.74 8.90
C LEU A 325 0.62 -8.67 9.95
N ILE A 326 0.53 -7.74 10.89
CA ILE A 326 1.57 -7.54 11.92
C ILE A 326 1.69 -8.78 12.82
N ASP A 327 0.61 -9.51 13.02
CA ASP A 327 0.58 -10.73 13.84
C ASP A 327 1.23 -11.95 13.16
N TYR A 328 1.54 -11.85 11.86
CA TYR A 328 2.31 -12.87 11.13
C TYR A 328 3.83 -12.70 11.29
N PHE A 329 4.29 -11.53 11.73
CA PHE A 329 5.71 -11.30 11.98
C PHE A 329 6.16 -11.98 13.29
N PRO A 330 7.43 -12.40 13.37
CA PRO A 330 8.00 -12.81 14.66
C PRO A 330 8.10 -11.62 15.61
N ASP A 331 8.17 -11.87 16.92
CA ASP A 331 8.24 -10.82 17.93
C ASP A 331 9.41 -9.84 17.72
N ASP A 332 10.53 -10.34 17.22
CA ASP A 332 11.74 -9.53 16.96
C ASP A 332 11.84 -9.12 15.48
N PHE A 333 10.92 -8.29 15.02
CA PHE A 333 10.97 -7.68 13.69
C PHE A 333 11.26 -6.18 13.76
N LEU A 334 11.71 -5.62 12.64
CA LEU A 334 11.91 -4.18 12.46
C LEU A 334 10.72 -3.58 11.73
N MET A 335 10.23 -2.44 12.21
CA MET A 335 9.23 -1.63 11.51
C MET A 335 9.88 -0.36 10.97
N ALA A 336 9.65 -0.03 9.71
CA ALA A 336 10.01 1.25 9.12
C ALA A 336 8.72 1.92 8.62
N ILE A 337 8.43 3.14 9.08
CA ILE A 337 7.25 3.90 8.66
C ILE A 337 7.72 5.03 7.75
N ASP A 338 7.46 4.87 6.44
CA ASP A 338 7.87 5.87 5.47
C ASP A 338 6.85 7.02 5.40
N GLU A 339 7.36 8.23 5.12
CA GLU A 339 6.62 9.49 5.22
C GLU A 339 5.75 9.52 6.49
N SER A 340 6.40 9.24 7.63
CA SER A 340 5.77 8.94 8.91
C SER A 340 4.83 10.05 9.39
N HIS A 341 5.15 11.31 9.11
CA HIS A 341 4.32 12.48 9.42
C HIS A 341 2.89 12.40 8.84
N ILE A 342 2.67 11.59 7.79
CA ILE A 342 1.35 11.31 7.20
C ILE A 342 0.88 9.94 7.62
N THR A 343 1.73 8.93 7.46
CA THR A 343 1.39 7.52 7.68
C THR A 343 0.89 7.28 9.12
N VAL A 344 1.55 7.86 10.12
CA VAL A 344 1.15 7.74 11.53
C VAL A 344 -0.23 8.38 11.77
N SER A 345 -0.43 9.60 11.25
CA SER A 345 -1.72 10.30 11.37
C SER A 345 -2.86 9.53 10.68
N GLN A 346 -2.58 8.92 9.52
CA GLN A 346 -3.54 8.10 8.80
C GLN A 346 -3.92 6.84 9.58
N ILE A 347 -2.95 6.13 10.17
CA ILE A 347 -3.21 4.98 11.04
C ILE A 347 -4.12 5.38 12.20
N GLY A 348 -3.88 6.54 12.82
CA GLY A 348 -4.70 7.06 13.93
C GLY A 348 -6.14 7.35 13.54
N ALA A 349 -6.40 7.82 12.32
CA ALA A 349 -7.73 8.20 11.85
C ALA A 349 -8.61 7.03 11.38
N MET A 350 -8.03 5.88 11.00
CA MET A 350 -8.76 4.78 10.35
C MET A 350 -9.88 4.21 11.21
N TYR A 351 -9.63 3.98 12.50
CA TYR A 351 -10.62 3.40 13.40
C TYR A 351 -11.87 4.28 13.57
N ALA A 352 -11.70 5.59 13.76
CA ALA A 352 -12.81 6.51 13.99
C ALA A 352 -13.76 6.58 12.79
N GLY A 353 -13.21 6.61 11.57
CA GLY A 353 -14.00 6.60 10.34
C GLY A 353 -14.81 5.32 10.16
N ASP A 354 -14.19 4.15 10.37
CA ASP A 354 -14.88 2.85 10.30
C ASP A 354 -15.98 2.74 11.37
N ARG A 355 -15.70 3.14 12.60
CA ARG A 355 -16.63 3.10 13.72
C ARG A 355 -17.88 3.94 13.47
N SER A 356 -17.71 5.20 13.07
CA SER A 356 -18.82 6.14 12.80
C SER A 356 -19.78 5.62 11.71
N ARG A 357 -19.24 4.99 10.67
CA ARG A 357 -20.04 4.37 9.61
C ARG A 357 -20.84 3.18 10.14
N LYS A 358 -20.21 2.29 10.89
CA LYS A 358 -20.84 1.07 11.44
C LYS A 358 -21.87 1.35 12.53
N GLU A 359 -21.72 2.41 13.32
CA GLU A 359 -22.70 2.84 14.30
C GLU A 359 -24.08 3.01 13.65
N LYS A 360 -24.15 3.68 12.50
CA LYS A 360 -25.39 3.84 11.77
C LYS A 360 -25.97 2.50 11.29
N LEU A 361 -25.15 1.60 10.78
CA LEU A 361 -25.61 0.26 10.35
C LEU A 361 -26.16 -0.57 11.51
N VAL A 362 -25.54 -0.49 12.68
CA VAL A 362 -25.99 -1.23 13.87
C VAL A 362 -27.23 -0.60 14.50
N ASP A 363 -27.27 0.72 14.63
CA ASP A 363 -28.36 1.44 15.30
C ASP A 363 -29.67 1.36 14.53
N TYR A 364 -29.62 1.27 13.20
CA TYR A 364 -30.78 1.15 12.31
C TYR A 364 -31.05 -0.28 11.84
N GLY A 365 -30.45 -1.28 12.48
CA GLY A 365 -30.81 -2.69 12.31
C GLY A 365 -30.32 -3.36 11.02
N PHE A 366 -29.28 -2.82 10.37
CA PHE A 366 -28.67 -3.44 9.19
C PHE A 366 -27.60 -4.47 9.56
N ARG A 367 -26.89 -4.29 10.69
CA ARG A 367 -25.86 -5.21 11.17
C ARG A 367 -25.95 -5.45 12.67
N LEU A 368 -25.51 -6.65 13.11
CA LEU A 368 -25.32 -6.95 14.53
C LEU A 368 -24.17 -6.13 15.13
N PRO A 369 -24.12 -5.93 16.46
CA PRO A 369 -23.00 -5.28 17.15
C PRO A 369 -21.63 -5.92 16.86
N SER A 370 -21.58 -7.20 16.48
CA SER A 370 -20.35 -7.88 16.05
C SER A 370 -19.63 -7.21 14.88
N ALA A 371 -20.36 -6.44 14.05
CA ALA A 371 -19.77 -5.66 12.97
C ALA A 371 -18.70 -4.65 13.47
N PHE A 372 -18.82 -4.21 14.73
CA PHE A 372 -17.81 -3.34 15.35
C PHE A 372 -16.46 -4.01 15.57
N ASP A 373 -16.42 -5.35 15.62
CA ASP A 373 -15.19 -6.11 15.87
C ASP A 373 -14.43 -6.48 14.59
N ASN A 374 -15.05 -6.29 13.42
CA ASN A 374 -14.35 -6.26 12.12
C ASN A 374 -13.85 -4.84 11.83
N ARG A 375 -12.72 -4.48 12.33
CA ARG A 375 -12.22 -3.09 12.33
C ARG A 375 -10.70 -3.04 12.17
N PRO A 376 -10.14 -1.91 11.73
CA PRO A 376 -8.71 -1.70 11.84
C PRO A 376 -8.29 -1.62 13.32
N PHE A 377 -7.01 -1.79 13.59
CA PHE A 377 -6.46 -1.49 14.91
C PHE A 377 -6.80 -0.06 15.33
N ARG A 378 -7.04 0.13 16.61
CA ARG A 378 -6.90 1.45 17.24
C ARG A 378 -5.43 1.81 17.26
N PHE A 379 -5.15 3.12 17.39
CA PHE A 379 -3.77 3.57 17.41
C PHE A 379 -2.96 2.98 18.58
N ASP A 380 -3.54 2.86 19.75
CA ASP A 380 -2.91 2.23 20.92
C ASP A 380 -2.64 0.73 20.73
N GLU A 381 -3.55 0.01 20.04
CA GLU A 381 -3.37 -1.40 19.70
C GLU A 381 -2.23 -1.59 18.70
N PHE A 382 -2.19 -0.77 17.65
CA PHE A 382 -1.09 -0.74 16.70
C PHE A 382 0.23 -0.43 17.39
N TYR A 383 0.25 0.59 18.25
CA TYR A 383 1.45 1.04 18.95
C TYR A 383 2.02 -0.01 19.91
N ARG A 384 1.15 -0.82 20.54
CA ARG A 384 1.58 -1.96 21.38
C ARG A 384 2.28 -3.07 20.58
N LYS A 385 1.90 -3.27 19.31
CA LYS A 385 2.53 -4.26 18.41
C LYS A 385 3.94 -3.86 17.94
N ILE A 386 4.31 -2.62 18.10
CA ILE A 386 5.64 -2.12 17.71
C ILE A 386 6.69 -2.63 18.71
N ASN A 387 7.64 -3.41 18.20
CA ASN A 387 8.85 -3.76 18.94
C ASN A 387 9.91 -2.66 18.79
N GLN A 388 10.41 -2.46 17.57
CA GLN A 388 11.35 -1.39 17.22
C GLN A 388 10.89 -0.71 15.93
N VAL A 389 10.83 0.62 15.93
CA VAL A 389 10.36 1.39 14.77
C VAL A 389 11.35 2.49 14.39
N ILE A 390 11.48 2.68 13.08
CA ILE A 390 12.19 3.81 12.47
C ILE A 390 11.16 4.63 11.71
N PHE A 391 10.93 5.84 12.16
CA PHE A 391 10.17 6.84 11.45
C PHE A 391 11.05 7.48 10.38
N THR A 392 10.67 7.43 9.11
CA THR A 392 11.43 8.08 8.04
C THR A 392 10.61 9.24 7.48
N SER A 393 11.18 10.44 7.50
CA SER A 393 10.50 11.64 6.98
C SER A 393 11.48 12.74 6.61
N ALA A 394 11.11 13.56 5.64
CA ALA A 394 11.80 14.83 5.37
C ALA A 394 11.32 15.95 6.30
N THR A 395 10.14 15.78 6.88
CA THR A 395 9.46 16.75 7.75
C THR A 395 8.76 16.00 8.89
N PRO A 396 9.52 15.38 9.82
CA PRO A 396 8.92 14.66 10.94
C PRO A 396 8.07 15.59 11.81
N ASN A 397 6.94 15.09 12.30
CA ASN A 397 6.05 15.82 13.21
C ASN A 397 6.52 15.74 14.66
N ASP A 398 5.89 16.50 15.54
CA ASP A 398 6.18 16.50 16.97
C ASP A 398 6.02 15.11 17.62
N PHE A 399 5.13 14.26 17.08
CA PHE A 399 4.96 12.91 17.59
C PHE A 399 6.24 12.08 17.43
N GLU A 400 6.81 12.01 16.20
CA GLU A 400 8.03 11.24 15.94
C GLU A 400 9.22 11.80 16.70
N ILE A 401 9.35 13.13 16.74
CA ILE A 401 10.42 13.82 17.45
C ILE A 401 10.32 13.54 18.96
N ARG A 402 9.16 13.70 19.58
CA ARG A 402 8.97 13.43 21.03
C ARG A 402 9.21 11.96 21.36
N LYS A 403 8.74 11.02 20.53
CA LYS A 403 8.94 9.58 20.78
C LYS A 403 10.40 9.14 20.60
N SER A 404 11.17 9.84 19.77
CA SER A 404 12.60 9.56 19.53
C SER A 404 13.53 10.42 20.39
N SER A 405 13.03 11.42 21.12
CA SER A 405 13.81 12.19 22.07
C SER A 405 13.88 11.49 23.44
N THR A 406 14.88 11.85 24.22
CA THR A 406 15.37 11.13 25.42
C THR A 406 14.44 11.07 26.63
N GLU A 407 13.24 11.64 26.57
CA GLU A 407 12.31 11.65 27.71
C GLU A 407 11.45 10.38 27.85
N ASN A 408 11.54 9.44 26.91
CA ASN A 408 10.74 8.22 26.90
C ASN A 408 11.53 6.96 27.32
N VAL A 409 11.96 6.92 28.55
CA VAL A 409 12.21 5.65 29.26
C VAL A 409 10.92 5.27 29.98
N ILE A 410 10.17 4.35 29.37
CA ILE A 410 9.18 3.47 30.01
C ILE A 410 8.30 4.15 31.08
N SER A 411 7.17 4.70 30.70
CA SER A 411 6.00 4.64 31.55
C SER A 411 5.11 3.50 31.04
N THR A 412 5.17 2.38 31.72
CA THR A 412 4.11 1.40 31.74
C THR A 412 2.96 2.04 32.49
N HIS A 413 2.00 2.62 31.79
CA HIS A 413 0.58 2.70 32.13
C HIS A 413 -0.12 3.89 31.47
N SER A 414 -1.26 3.55 30.85
CA SER A 414 -2.34 4.44 30.40
C SER A 414 -1.95 5.59 29.46
N GLU A 415 -2.09 5.33 28.15
CA GLU A 415 -2.21 6.40 27.16
C GLU A 415 -3.67 6.85 27.01
N PRO A 416 -3.92 8.14 26.78
CA PRO A 416 -5.28 8.66 26.69
C PRO A 416 -5.97 8.25 25.39
N THR A 417 -7.23 7.88 25.54
CA THR A 417 -8.20 7.71 24.48
C THR A 417 -8.40 9.00 23.69
N ALA A 418 -8.40 8.89 22.37
CA ALA A 418 -8.92 9.80 21.35
C ALA A 418 -9.16 11.26 21.78
N GLY A 419 -8.10 12.05 21.68
CA GLY A 419 -8.17 13.49 21.87
C GLY A 419 -6.75 14.03 21.79
N TRP A 420 -6.37 14.48 20.62
CA TRP A 420 -5.07 15.10 20.40
C TRP A 420 -5.08 16.52 20.95
N ILE A 421 -4.99 16.75 22.26
CA ILE A 421 -4.57 18.01 22.84
C ILE A 421 -4.67 17.93 24.37
N GLU A 422 -3.56 18.37 25.07
CA GLU A 422 -3.44 18.88 26.43
C GLU A 422 -3.46 17.85 27.57
N GLU A 423 -2.54 17.94 28.40
CA GLU A 423 -1.96 18.77 29.40
C GLU A 423 -1.01 17.99 30.31
N GLY A 424 -0.01 18.66 30.79
CA GLY A 424 1.05 18.12 31.62
C GLY A 424 0.57 17.52 32.93
N GLU A 425 1.04 16.34 33.23
CA GLU A 425 1.16 15.85 34.59
C GLU A 425 2.63 15.82 35.02
N LYS A 426 2.91 16.66 36.01
CA LYS A 426 4.14 16.63 36.78
C LYS A 426 4.15 15.36 37.63
N SER A 427 4.95 14.38 37.28
CA SER A 427 5.32 13.33 38.22
C SER A 427 6.79 13.45 38.61
N HIS A 428 7.00 13.81 39.87
CA HIS A 428 8.29 13.69 40.54
C HIS A 428 8.65 12.22 40.65
N HIS A 429 9.71 11.80 40.00
CA HIS A 429 10.49 10.64 40.49
C HIS A 429 11.96 10.75 40.08
N ASN A 430 12.79 10.73 41.08
CA ASN A 430 14.23 10.61 41.06
C ASN A 430 14.62 9.22 40.58
N ILE A 431 15.29 9.10 39.42
CA ILE A 431 15.93 7.85 39.05
C ILE A 431 17.17 8.17 38.21
N ASN A 432 18.25 7.46 38.42
CA ASN A 432 19.49 7.45 37.66
C ASN A 432 19.22 7.54 36.14
N LYS A 433 19.46 8.76 35.60
CA LYS A 433 19.22 9.05 34.19
C LYS A 433 20.17 8.19 33.32
N PRO A 434 19.70 7.27 32.47
CA PRO A 434 20.53 6.71 31.45
C PRO A 434 20.98 7.85 30.51
N LYS A 435 22.21 7.75 29.98
CA LYS A 435 22.73 8.72 29.03
C LYS A 435 21.75 8.86 27.85
N PRO A 436 21.46 10.10 27.41
CA PRO A 436 20.52 10.33 26.31
C PRO A 436 21.04 9.62 25.04
N TYR A 437 20.24 8.72 24.49
CA TYR A 437 20.52 8.16 23.17
C TYR A 437 20.06 9.18 22.12
N ASP A 438 20.93 9.49 21.17
CA ASP A 438 20.57 10.29 20.00
C ASP A 438 19.77 9.38 19.02
N ALA A 439 18.45 9.31 19.24
CA ALA A 439 17.56 8.50 18.42
C ALA A 439 16.95 9.30 17.25
N ILE A 440 17.28 10.59 17.12
CA ILE A 440 16.97 11.42 15.96
C ILE A 440 18.20 11.50 15.09
N VAL A 441 18.20 10.73 14.00
CA VAL A 441 19.32 10.63 13.08
C VAL A 441 19.05 11.51 11.86
N LYS A 442 19.93 12.50 11.62
CA LYS A 442 19.80 13.44 10.50
C LYS A 442 20.56 12.94 9.26
N GLN A 443 19.92 13.08 8.10
CA GLN A 443 20.49 12.72 6.80
C GLN A 443 20.16 13.81 5.78
N PHE A 444 20.91 14.89 5.80
CA PHE A 444 20.66 16.09 5.02
C PHE A 444 21.48 16.17 3.74
N ILE A 445 22.57 15.42 3.65
CA ILE A 445 23.45 15.41 2.47
C ILE A 445 22.90 14.47 1.40
N ARG A 446 22.73 15.00 0.19
CA ARG A 446 22.41 14.21 -1.02
C ARG A 446 23.69 13.69 -1.65
N PRO A 447 23.82 12.38 -1.88
CA PRO A 447 24.98 11.80 -2.56
C PRO A 447 25.24 12.37 -3.95
N THR A 448 24.20 12.85 -4.64
CA THR A 448 24.29 13.46 -5.97
C THR A 448 24.88 14.87 -5.97
N GLY A 449 25.10 15.47 -4.80
CA GLY A 449 25.51 16.85 -4.64
C GLY A 449 24.44 17.90 -4.95
N LEU A 450 23.21 17.49 -5.29
CA LEU A 450 22.12 18.40 -5.62
C LEU A 450 21.75 19.30 -4.44
N LEU A 451 21.68 20.59 -4.73
CA LEU A 451 21.30 21.61 -3.74
C LEU A 451 19.79 21.69 -3.58
N ASP A 452 19.33 22.17 -2.43
CA ASP A 452 17.96 22.64 -2.31
C ASP A 452 17.73 23.84 -3.24
N PRO A 453 16.51 24.02 -3.80
CA PRO A 453 16.25 25.03 -4.80
C PRO A 453 16.43 26.45 -4.26
N VAL A 454 16.71 27.39 -5.17
CA VAL A 454 16.71 28.81 -4.85
C VAL A 454 15.27 29.26 -4.62
N LEU A 455 15.03 29.98 -3.52
CA LEU A 455 13.71 30.48 -3.16
C LEU A 455 13.58 31.96 -3.46
N GLU A 456 12.49 32.36 -4.11
CA GLU A 456 12.11 33.75 -4.33
C GLU A 456 10.69 34.00 -3.82
N VAL A 457 10.49 35.10 -3.11
CA VAL A 457 9.14 35.57 -2.72
C VAL A 457 8.82 36.79 -3.58
N ARG A 458 7.69 36.78 -4.27
CA ARG A 458 7.23 37.85 -5.16
C ARG A 458 5.81 38.30 -4.76
N LYS A 459 5.44 39.53 -5.08
CA LYS A 459 4.11 40.06 -4.80
C LYS A 459 3.02 39.37 -5.62
N THR A 460 1.83 39.25 -5.04
CA THR A 460 0.68 38.61 -5.71
C THR A 460 0.14 39.43 -6.87
N LYS A 461 0.31 40.77 -6.83
CA LYS A 461 -0.12 41.67 -7.92
C LYS A 461 0.66 41.35 -9.20
N GLY A 462 -0.05 40.93 -10.24
CA GLY A 462 0.56 40.57 -11.52
C GLY A 462 1.13 39.14 -11.58
N GLN A 463 0.90 38.32 -10.58
CA GLN A 463 1.45 36.95 -10.44
C GLN A 463 1.24 36.07 -11.68
N ILE A 464 0.09 36.20 -12.38
CA ILE A 464 -0.20 35.32 -13.53
C ILE A 464 0.66 35.71 -14.76
N ASN A 465 0.87 36.99 -15.02
CA ASN A 465 1.74 37.44 -16.12
C ASN A 465 3.18 37.07 -15.86
N ASP A 466 3.67 37.28 -14.63
CA ASP A 466 5.03 36.90 -14.21
C ASP A 466 5.21 35.38 -14.27
N LEU A 467 4.18 34.59 -13.86
CA LEU A 467 4.18 33.13 -14.00
C LEU A 467 4.34 32.70 -15.46
N ILE A 468 3.59 33.30 -16.39
CA ILE A 468 3.67 32.99 -17.82
C ILE A 468 5.09 33.28 -18.37
N GLU A 469 5.71 34.38 -17.97
CA GLU A 469 7.08 34.70 -18.38
C GLU A 469 8.09 33.66 -17.86
N GLU A 470 7.97 33.26 -16.59
CA GLU A 470 8.84 32.24 -16.01
C GLU A 470 8.62 30.84 -16.64
N ILE A 471 7.36 30.49 -16.95
CA ILE A 471 7.03 29.25 -17.70
C ILE A 471 7.75 29.28 -19.05
N ASN A 472 7.60 30.34 -19.83
CA ASN A 472 8.21 30.43 -21.16
C ASN A 472 9.74 30.32 -21.12
N LYS A 473 10.40 30.90 -20.09
CA LYS A 473 11.84 30.75 -19.88
C LYS A 473 12.25 29.29 -19.63
N LYS A 474 11.41 28.50 -18.96
CA LYS A 474 11.69 27.09 -18.65
C LYS A 474 11.37 26.14 -19.82
N VAL A 475 10.27 26.43 -20.52
CA VAL A 475 9.86 25.65 -21.70
C VAL A 475 10.90 25.75 -22.82
N THR A 476 11.49 26.93 -23.07
CA THR A 476 12.58 27.08 -24.04
C THR A 476 13.80 26.21 -23.75
N LYS A 477 14.02 25.85 -22.47
CA LYS A 477 15.06 24.93 -22.01
C LYS A 477 14.59 23.48 -21.96
N ARG A 478 13.38 23.14 -22.40
CA ARG A 478 12.73 21.83 -22.29
C ARG A 478 12.60 21.32 -20.85
N GLN A 479 12.50 22.24 -19.89
CA GLN A 479 12.30 21.95 -18.47
C GLN A 479 10.80 21.99 -18.14
N ARG A 480 10.39 21.34 -17.05
CA ARG A 480 9.00 21.26 -16.61
C ARG A 480 8.72 22.16 -15.42
N VAL A 481 7.47 22.60 -15.33
CA VAL A 481 7.01 23.53 -14.29
C VAL A 481 5.86 22.90 -13.51
N LEU A 482 5.89 22.98 -12.18
CA LEU A 482 4.79 22.64 -11.30
C LEU A 482 4.18 23.93 -10.72
N VAL A 483 2.86 24.05 -10.73
CA VAL A 483 2.15 25.18 -10.13
C VAL A 483 1.15 24.66 -9.10
N THR A 484 1.21 25.20 -7.88
CA THR A 484 0.25 24.83 -6.82
C THR A 484 -0.74 25.95 -6.57
N THR A 485 -2.03 25.58 -6.55
CA THR A 485 -3.17 26.46 -6.25
C THR A 485 -3.85 26.05 -4.94
N LEU A 486 -4.77 26.87 -4.44
CA LEU A 486 -5.53 26.60 -3.22
C LEU A 486 -6.84 25.84 -3.47
N THR A 487 -7.45 26.04 -4.64
CA THR A 487 -8.78 25.50 -4.95
C THR A 487 -8.83 24.85 -6.34
N LYS A 488 -9.78 23.92 -6.53
CA LYS A 488 -10.09 23.32 -7.83
C LYS A 488 -10.42 24.38 -8.90
N LYS A 489 -11.33 25.28 -8.58
CA LYS A 489 -11.76 26.36 -9.49
C LYS A 489 -10.58 27.19 -9.96
N MET A 490 -9.64 27.48 -9.07
CA MET A 490 -8.43 28.24 -9.43
C MET A 490 -7.50 27.42 -10.34
N ALA A 491 -7.36 26.11 -10.08
CA ALA A 491 -6.57 25.24 -10.94
C ALA A 491 -7.15 25.13 -12.33
N GLU A 492 -8.46 24.93 -12.46
CA GLU A 492 -9.19 24.85 -13.73
C GLU A 492 -9.10 26.18 -14.51
N ALA A 493 -9.45 27.29 -13.86
CA ALA A 493 -9.40 28.63 -14.51
C ALA A 493 -7.96 28.99 -14.96
N LEU A 494 -6.93 28.61 -14.18
CA LEU A 494 -5.54 28.85 -14.57
C LEU A 494 -5.14 27.95 -15.76
N THR A 495 -5.62 26.72 -15.79
CA THR A 495 -5.37 25.79 -16.89
C THR A 495 -5.95 26.34 -18.19
N ASP A 496 -7.23 26.75 -18.17
CA ASP A 496 -7.91 27.36 -19.35
C ASP A 496 -7.16 28.59 -19.85
N HIS A 497 -6.78 29.47 -18.91
CA HIS A 497 -6.03 30.69 -19.28
C HIS A 497 -4.65 30.38 -19.90
N LEU A 498 -3.93 29.35 -19.43
CA LEU A 498 -2.65 28.96 -20.01
C LEU A 498 -2.82 28.26 -21.37
N LEU A 499 -3.88 27.48 -21.56
CA LEU A 499 -4.25 26.90 -22.86
C LEU A 499 -4.53 27.98 -23.90
N ASP A 500 -5.28 29.04 -23.53
CA ASP A 500 -5.53 30.22 -24.40
C ASP A 500 -4.23 30.90 -24.83
N LYS A 501 -3.19 30.85 -24.01
CA LYS A 501 -1.83 31.32 -24.31
C LYS A 501 -0.97 30.30 -25.07
N LYS A 502 -1.55 29.17 -25.51
CA LYS A 502 -0.88 28.08 -26.24
C LYS A 502 0.22 27.39 -25.45
N ILE A 503 0.15 27.39 -24.13
CA ILE A 503 1.06 26.64 -23.25
C ILE A 503 0.48 25.23 -23.07
N LYS A 504 1.33 24.20 -23.21
CA LYS A 504 0.93 22.80 -22.99
C LYS A 504 0.82 22.54 -21.50
N VAL A 505 -0.39 22.54 -20.98
CA VAL A 505 -0.69 22.41 -19.55
C VAL A 505 -1.67 21.29 -19.27
N ALA A 506 -1.46 20.59 -18.15
CA ALA A 506 -2.41 19.67 -17.56
C ALA A 506 -2.68 20.07 -16.09
N TYR A 507 -3.79 19.62 -15.52
CA TYR A 507 -4.07 19.80 -14.11
C TYR A 507 -4.42 18.48 -13.44
N ILE A 508 -4.15 18.41 -12.13
CA ILE A 508 -4.43 17.23 -11.30
C ILE A 508 -5.18 17.67 -10.03
N HIS A 509 -6.29 16.97 -9.72
CA HIS A 509 -7.03 17.14 -8.47
C HIS A 509 -7.48 15.79 -7.88
N SER A 510 -8.13 15.81 -6.71
CA SER A 510 -8.52 14.61 -5.94
C SER A 510 -9.46 13.67 -6.69
N ASP A 511 -10.30 14.18 -7.59
CA ASP A 511 -11.36 13.42 -8.25
C ASP A 511 -10.86 12.68 -9.51
N ILE A 512 -9.63 12.94 -9.96
CA ILE A 512 -9.02 12.23 -11.07
C ILE A 512 -8.63 10.81 -10.60
N PRO A 513 -9.06 9.76 -11.31
CA PRO A 513 -8.69 8.39 -11.00
C PRO A 513 -7.17 8.16 -10.94
N THR A 514 -6.72 7.21 -10.14
CA THR A 514 -5.28 6.97 -9.92
C THR A 514 -4.54 6.61 -11.22
N LEU A 515 -5.17 5.86 -12.11
CA LEU A 515 -4.57 5.48 -13.40
C LEU A 515 -4.36 6.70 -14.29
N GLU A 516 -5.39 7.52 -14.49
CA GLU A 516 -5.33 8.76 -15.28
C GLU A 516 -4.28 9.73 -14.72
N ARG A 517 -4.19 9.84 -13.39
CA ARG A 517 -3.13 10.63 -12.73
C ARG A 517 -1.74 10.15 -13.08
N THR A 518 -1.53 8.82 -13.12
CA THR A 518 -0.25 8.24 -13.50
C THR A 518 0.08 8.54 -14.96
N GLU A 519 -0.92 8.53 -15.84
CA GLU A 519 -0.76 8.88 -17.25
C GLU A 519 -0.38 10.35 -17.43
N VAL A 520 -1.07 11.27 -16.77
CA VAL A 520 -0.74 12.72 -16.83
C VAL A 520 0.71 12.97 -16.35
N LEU A 521 1.15 12.30 -15.30
CA LEU A 521 2.53 12.42 -14.82
C LEU A 521 3.54 11.84 -15.81
N HIS A 522 3.22 10.75 -16.47
CA HIS A 522 4.06 10.15 -17.51
C HIS A 522 4.15 11.07 -18.72
N SER A 523 3.03 11.63 -19.19
CA SER A 523 2.96 12.59 -20.29
C SER A 523 3.73 13.90 -19.98
N LEU A 524 3.70 14.39 -18.73
CA LEU A 524 4.55 15.51 -18.30
C LEU A 524 6.04 15.17 -18.47
N ARG A 525 6.45 13.97 -18.07
CA ARG A 525 7.85 13.53 -18.19
C ARG A 525 8.29 13.34 -19.63
N LEU A 526 7.40 12.84 -20.49
CA LEU A 526 7.65 12.73 -21.95
C LEU A 526 7.69 14.09 -22.66
N GLY A 527 7.13 15.15 -22.06
CA GLY A 527 7.08 16.48 -22.62
C GLY A 527 5.88 16.76 -23.51
N GLU A 528 4.83 15.96 -23.39
CA GLU A 528 3.52 16.24 -23.97
C GLU A 528 2.90 17.46 -23.30
N PHE A 529 3.14 17.63 -22.00
CA PHE A 529 2.87 18.83 -21.22
C PHE A 529 4.15 19.49 -20.72
N ASP A 530 4.14 20.81 -20.62
CA ASP A 530 5.23 21.60 -20.07
C ASP A 530 4.96 22.05 -18.64
N VAL A 531 3.66 22.18 -18.29
CA VAL A 531 3.19 22.68 -17.00
C VAL A 531 2.18 21.70 -16.41
N LEU A 532 2.33 21.44 -15.12
CA LEU A 532 1.35 20.70 -14.34
C LEU A 532 0.82 21.56 -13.20
N ILE A 533 -0.49 21.74 -13.16
CA ILE A 533 -1.17 22.48 -12.09
C ILE A 533 -1.83 21.50 -11.13
N GLY A 534 -1.68 21.74 -9.83
CA GLY A 534 -2.32 20.89 -8.84
C GLY A 534 -2.55 21.58 -7.50
N ILE A 535 -3.37 20.98 -6.65
CA ILE A 535 -3.67 21.50 -5.31
C ILE A 535 -2.75 20.82 -4.29
N ASN A 536 -3.08 19.62 -3.87
CA ASN A 536 -2.39 18.83 -2.84
C ASN A 536 -1.47 17.74 -3.39
N LEU A 537 -1.77 17.29 -4.60
CA LEU A 537 -1.22 16.07 -5.17
C LEU A 537 0.24 16.19 -5.61
N LEU A 538 0.80 17.39 -5.53
CA LEU A 538 2.21 17.64 -5.84
C LEU A 538 3.15 17.41 -4.64
N ARG A 539 2.62 16.99 -3.48
CA ARG A 539 3.41 16.85 -2.25
C ARG A 539 4.17 15.54 -2.14
N GLU A 540 3.58 14.42 -2.58
CA GLU A 540 4.04 13.08 -2.19
C GLU A 540 4.16 12.13 -3.38
N GLY A 541 5.17 11.25 -3.34
CA GLY A 541 5.31 10.14 -4.29
C GLY A 541 5.71 10.53 -5.72
N LEU A 542 5.91 11.81 -6.05
CA LEU A 542 6.30 12.24 -7.37
C LEU A 542 7.82 12.32 -7.51
N ASP A 543 8.37 11.50 -8.39
CA ASP A 543 9.76 11.57 -8.80
C ASP A 543 9.86 12.20 -10.21
N LEU A 544 10.04 13.52 -10.26
CA LEU A 544 10.03 14.32 -11.48
C LEU A 544 11.35 15.08 -11.63
N PRO A 545 12.43 14.42 -12.07
CA PRO A 545 13.74 15.06 -12.22
C PRO A 545 13.76 16.16 -13.30
N GLU A 546 12.78 16.18 -14.19
CA GLU A 546 12.64 17.17 -15.26
C GLU A 546 12.11 18.53 -14.77
N VAL A 547 11.57 18.56 -13.52
CA VAL A 547 10.99 19.78 -12.94
C VAL A 547 12.09 20.69 -12.41
N SER A 548 12.25 21.85 -13.02
CA SER A 548 13.21 22.88 -12.61
C SER A 548 12.57 24.08 -11.92
N LEU A 549 11.26 24.27 -12.07
CA LEU A 549 10.52 25.37 -11.45
C LEU A 549 9.27 24.87 -10.73
N VAL A 550 9.14 25.28 -9.48
CA VAL A 550 7.92 25.11 -8.70
C VAL A 550 7.37 26.48 -8.35
N VAL A 551 6.08 26.68 -8.57
CA VAL A 551 5.40 27.94 -8.27
C VAL A 551 4.29 27.68 -7.25
N ILE A 552 4.28 28.49 -6.20
CA ILE A 552 3.28 28.45 -5.14
C ILE A 552 2.50 29.75 -5.18
N LEU A 553 1.26 29.69 -5.69
CA LEU A 553 0.35 30.85 -5.72
C LEU A 553 -0.26 31.04 -4.32
N ASP A 554 -0.51 32.30 -3.96
CA ASP A 554 -1.11 32.67 -2.67
C ASP A 554 -0.44 31.94 -1.49
N ALA A 555 0.86 32.05 -1.41
CA ALA A 555 1.66 31.33 -0.40
C ALA A 555 1.43 31.88 1.03
N ASP A 556 0.93 33.10 1.16
CA ASP A 556 0.58 33.77 2.42
C ASP A 556 -0.81 33.42 2.98
N LYS A 557 -1.62 32.64 2.25
CA LYS A 557 -2.93 32.20 2.75
C LYS A 557 -2.72 30.99 3.69
N GLU A 558 -2.55 31.31 4.98
CA GLU A 558 -2.32 30.29 5.99
C GLU A 558 -3.40 29.21 6.02
N GLY A 559 -2.99 27.97 6.29
CA GLY A 559 -3.85 26.82 6.32
C GLY A 559 -3.06 25.53 6.07
N PHE A 560 -3.74 24.38 6.08
CA PHE A 560 -3.13 23.07 5.89
C PHE A 560 -2.26 22.98 4.63
N LEU A 561 -2.66 23.64 3.54
CA LEU A 561 -1.96 23.63 2.25
C LEU A 561 -0.72 24.53 2.21
N ARG A 562 -0.58 25.42 3.17
CA ARG A 562 0.52 26.41 3.28
C ARG A 562 1.22 26.33 4.64
N SER A 563 1.07 25.19 5.35
CA SER A 563 1.84 24.91 6.54
C SER A 563 3.33 24.73 6.18
N LYS A 564 4.23 24.93 7.16
CA LYS A 564 5.68 24.70 7.02
C LYS A 564 5.99 23.38 6.31
N THR A 565 5.41 22.29 6.79
CA THR A 565 5.58 20.93 6.25
C THR A 565 5.17 20.87 4.77
N SER A 566 4.01 21.44 4.44
CA SER A 566 3.48 21.49 3.09
C SER A 566 4.38 22.26 2.12
N LEU A 567 4.88 23.41 2.56
CA LEU A 567 5.79 24.25 1.79
C LEU A 567 7.12 23.52 1.53
N ILE A 568 7.75 22.95 2.56
CA ILE A 568 9.01 22.20 2.41
C ILE A 568 8.88 21.02 1.45
N GLN A 569 7.76 20.29 1.50
CA GLN A 569 7.52 19.17 0.59
C GLN A 569 7.34 19.63 -0.86
N THR A 570 6.61 20.72 -1.06
CA THR A 570 6.40 21.31 -2.39
C THR A 570 7.72 21.86 -2.94
N ILE A 571 8.48 22.58 -2.14
CA ILE A 571 9.82 23.08 -2.44
C ILE A 571 10.76 21.93 -2.86
N GLY A 572 10.71 20.81 -2.14
CA GLY A 572 11.51 19.62 -2.40
C GLY A 572 11.29 18.96 -3.78
N ARG A 573 10.22 19.30 -4.50
CA ARG A 573 9.98 18.81 -5.88
C ARG A 573 10.98 19.39 -6.87
N ALA A 574 11.46 20.62 -6.67
CA ALA A 574 12.50 21.21 -7.50
C ALA A 574 13.94 20.81 -7.09
N ALA A 575 14.12 20.11 -5.98
CA ALA A 575 15.44 19.74 -5.45
C ALA A 575 16.13 18.57 -6.20
N ARG A 576 15.56 18.10 -7.30
CA ARG A 576 16.11 17.01 -8.16
C ARG A 576 16.76 17.55 -9.45
N HIS A 577 16.66 18.85 -9.67
CA HIS A 577 17.20 19.52 -10.84
C HIS A 577 18.30 20.52 -10.42
N VAL A 578 19.42 20.56 -11.16
CA VAL A 578 20.55 21.46 -10.83
C VAL A 578 20.12 22.94 -10.84
N GLU A 579 19.25 23.33 -11.79
CA GLU A 579 18.67 24.68 -11.87
C GLU A 579 17.34 24.81 -11.08
N GLY A 580 17.18 24.04 -9.99
CA GLY A 580 15.96 24.04 -9.19
C GLY A 580 15.66 25.42 -8.60
N LYS A 581 14.44 25.93 -8.86
CA LYS A 581 13.96 27.22 -8.38
C LYS A 581 12.53 27.10 -7.87
N VAL A 582 12.19 27.85 -6.83
CA VAL A 582 10.83 27.98 -6.33
C VAL A 582 10.45 29.45 -6.23
N ILE A 583 9.29 29.79 -6.74
CA ILE A 583 8.71 31.12 -6.60
C ILE A 583 7.45 31.02 -5.74
N MET A 584 7.41 31.77 -4.66
CA MET A 584 6.25 31.93 -3.79
C MET A 584 5.63 33.30 -4.00
N TYR A 585 4.38 33.35 -4.47
CA TYR A 585 3.66 34.61 -4.56
C TYR A 585 2.94 34.89 -3.25
N ALA A 586 3.33 35.98 -2.61
CA ALA A 586 2.82 36.39 -1.29
C ALA A 586 2.97 37.90 -1.10
N ASP A 587 1.98 38.51 -0.46
CA ASP A 587 2.06 39.91 -0.07
C ASP A 587 2.69 40.11 1.30
N VAL A 588 2.58 39.09 2.15
CA VAL A 588 3.16 39.04 3.50
C VAL A 588 3.88 37.71 3.68
N ILE A 589 5.08 37.73 4.29
CA ILE A 589 5.77 36.52 4.67
C ILE A 589 5.17 36.03 6.01
N THR A 590 4.53 34.88 5.97
CA THR A 590 3.96 34.25 7.16
C THR A 590 5.02 33.48 7.94
N LYS A 591 4.71 33.11 9.21
CA LYS A 591 5.63 32.29 10.02
C LYS A 591 5.95 30.94 9.37
N SER A 592 4.95 30.31 8.77
CA SER A 592 5.14 29.05 8.03
C SER A 592 6.08 29.20 6.83
N MET A 593 5.99 30.32 6.12
CA MET A 593 6.90 30.63 5.02
C MET A 593 8.34 30.89 5.52
N GLU A 594 8.48 31.73 6.54
CA GLU A 594 9.77 32.05 7.17
C GLU A 594 10.50 30.78 7.58
N ASP A 595 9.83 29.92 8.37
CA ASP A 595 10.39 28.65 8.84
C ASP A 595 10.77 27.70 7.70
N ALA A 596 10.00 27.69 6.60
CA ALA A 596 10.31 26.86 5.42
C ALA A 596 11.50 27.40 4.62
N ILE A 597 11.61 28.72 4.48
CA ILE A 597 12.71 29.41 3.80
C ILE A 597 14.01 29.19 4.57
N ASP A 598 14.01 29.42 5.88
CA ASP A 598 15.18 29.29 6.73
C ASP A 598 15.70 27.86 6.73
N GLU A 599 14.81 26.87 6.85
CA GLU A 599 15.20 25.46 6.82
C GLU A 599 15.76 25.06 5.45
N THR A 600 15.18 25.53 4.36
CA THR A 600 15.66 25.23 3.00
C THR A 600 17.03 25.86 2.76
N ASN A 601 17.22 27.13 3.17
CA ASN A 601 18.50 27.81 3.02
C ASN A 601 19.60 27.15 3.86
N MET A 602 19.30 26.78 5.10
CA MET A 602 20.24 26.04 5.96
C MET A 602 20.69 24.72 5.29
N ARG A 603 19.73 23.95 4.77
CA ARG A 603 20.03 22.68 4.07
C ARG A 603 20.87 22.90 2.83
N ARG A 604 20.58 23.97 2.07
CA ARG A 604 21.33 24.35 0.89
C ARG A 604 22.79 24.68 1.24
N GLU A 605 23.02 25.51 2.25
CA GLU A 605 24.37 25.86 2.73
C GLU A 605 25.17 24.63 3.21
N MET A 606 24.50 23.73 3.93
CA MET A 606 25.14 22.49 4.39
C MET A 606 25.61 21.63 3.19
N GLN A 607 24.78 21.50 2.17
CA GLN A 607 25.13 20.76 0.96
C GLN A 607 26.23 21.44 0.16
N GLU A 608 26.21 22.78 0.04
CA GLU A 608 27.26 23.56 -0.64
C GLU A 608 28.61 23.37 0.04
N LYS A 609 28.66 23.49 1.38
CA LYS A 609 29.88 23.25 2.17
C LYS A 609 30.39 21.81 2.01
N TYR A 610 29.50 20.84 1.99
CA TYR A 610 29.85 19.44 1.76
C TYR A 610 30.43 19.22 0.36
N ASN A 611 29.75 19.74 -0.67
CA ASN A 611 30.23 19.65 -2.06
C ASN A 611 31.61 20.26 -2.25
N ALA A 612 31.83 21.46 -1.70
CA ALA A 612 33.12 22.12 -1.76
C ALA A 612 34.23 21.32 -1.06
N LYS A 613 33.94 20.73 0.10
CA LYS A 613 34.90 19.91 0.85
C LYS A 613 35.30 18.63 0.11
N HIS A 614 34.38 18.03 -0.65
CA HIS A 614 34.55 16.73 -1.30
C HIS A 614 34.70 16.81 -2.83
N ASP A 615 34.83 18.02 -3.37
CA ASP A 615 34.97 18.30 -4.82
C ASP A 615 33.83 17.65 -5.65
N ILE A 616 32.59 17.76 -5.16
CA ILE A 616 31.42 17.18 -5.80
C ILE A 616 30.75 18.24 -6.68
N THR A 617 30.65 17.95 -7.98
CA THR A 617 29.87 18.75 -8.92
C THR A 617 28.42 18.19 -8.94
N PRO A 618 27.40 19.02 -8.62
CA PRO A 618 26.00 18.58 -8.65
C PRO A 618 25.59 18.08 -10.04
N LYS A 619 24.89 16.93 -10.07
CA LYS A 619 24.33 16.36 -11.31
C LYS A 619 22.86 16.07 -11.13
N SER A 620 22.03 16.51 -12.10
CA SER A 620 20.61 16.14 -12.13
C SER A 620 20.45 14.61 -12.21
N THR A 621 19.45 14.10 -11.53
CA THR A 621 19.12 12.68 -11.63
C THR A 621 18.49 12.40 -12.99
N GLU A 622 19.10 11.53 -13.78
CA GLU A 622 18.50 11.03 -15.02
C GLU A 622 17.83 9.68 -14.77
N ARG A 623 16.56 9.60 -15.05
CA ARG A 623 15.83 8.32 -15.06
C ARG A 623 15.36 8.06 -16.49
N LYS A 624 15.93 7.04 -17.14
CA LYS A 624 15.48 6.63 -18.47
C LYS A 624 13.99 6.34 -18.46
N LEU A 625 13.23 7.06 -19.28
CA LEU A 625 11.85 6.77 -19.58
C LEU A 625 11.83 5.88 -20.83
N GLU A 626 11.18 4.73 -20.71
CA GLU A 626 10.72 4.03 -21.91
C GLU A 626 9.44 4.72 -22.36
N PRO A 627 9.32 5.13 -23.63
CA PRO A 627 8.07 5.61 -24.19
C PRO A 627 6.96 4.60 -23.94
N LYS A 628 5.73 5.07 -23.66
CA LYS A 628 4.58 4.21 -23.41
C LYS A 628 4.35 3.21 -24.53
N GLU A 629 4.51 3.65 -25.78
CA GLU A 629 4.43 2.85 -26.99
C GLU A 629 5.42 1.67 -27.00
N VAL A 630 6.67 1.89 -26.57
CA VAL A 630 7.70 0.83 -26.52
C VAL A 630 7.41 -0.19 -25.41
N LYS A 631 6.81 0.25 -24.31
CA LYS A 631 6.42 -0.64 -23.22
C LYS A 631 5.19 -1.46 -23.61
N GLU A 632 4.18 -0.81 -24.18
CA GLU A 632 2.99 -1.45 -24.71
C GLU A 632 3.32 -2.41 -25.88
N GLU A 633 4.24 -2.03 -26.79
CA GLU A 633 4.73 -2.92 -27.85
C GLU A 633 5.49 -4.13 -27.31
N LYS A 634 6.34 -3.95 -26.27
CA LYS A 634 7.05 -5.08 -25.64
C LYS A 634 6.09 -6.03 -24.94
N GLU A 635 5.16 -5.50 -24.15
CA GLU A 635 4.13 -6.27 -23.48
C GLU A 635 3.23 -6.97 -24.51
N GLN A 636 2.85 -6.29 -25.58
CA GLN A 636 2.05 -6.85 -26.66
C GLN A 636 2.81 -7.92 -27.47
N LEU A 637 4.11 -7.74 -27.71
CA LEU A 637 4.96 -8.74 -28.35
C LEU A 637 5.14 -10.00 -27.49
N GLU A 638 5.20 -9.86 -26.16
CA GLU A 638 5.24 -10.99 -25.23
C GLU A 638 3.90 -11.73 -25.20
N ILE A 639 2.78 -11.00 -25.19
CA ILE A 639 1.42 -11.55 -25.28
C ILE A 639 1.25 -12.27 -26.62
N ASP A 640 1.61 -11.66 -27.74
CA ASP A 640 1.51 -12.25 -29.08
C ASP A 640 2.37 -13.52 -29.22
N ARG A 641 3.58 -13.53 -28.66
CA ARG A 641 4.47 -14.71 -28.65
C ARG A 641 3.91 -15.83 -27.77
N SER A 642 3.33 -15.49 -26.64
CA SER A 642 2.71 -16.44 -25.73
C SER A 642 1.45 -17.04 -26.35
N PHE A 643 0.58 -16.19 -26.91
CA PHE A 643 -0.65 -16.60 -27.60
C PHE A 643 -0.40 -17.53 -28.80
N ARG A 644 0.63 -17.25 -29.63
CA ARG A 644 0.97 -18.13 -30.77
C ARG A 644 1.31 -19.56 -30.36
N LYS A 645 1.81 -19.77 -29.15
CA LYS A 645 2.23 -21.07 -28.60
C LYS A 645 1.09 -21.88 -27.99
N LEU A 646 -0.07 -21.25 -27.74
CA LEU A 646 -1.21 -21.91 -27.11
C LEU A 646 -1.91 -22.89 -28.05
N PRO A 647 -2.52 -23.98 -27.53
CA PRO A 647 -3.41 -24.85 -28.28
C PRO A 647 -4.60 -24.09 -28.86
N LYS A 648 -5.12 -24.56 -30.01
CA LYS A 648 -6.20 -23.87 -30.73
C LYS A 648 -7.48 -23.68 -29.90
N LEU A 649 -7.75 -24.58 -28.97
CA LEU A 649 -8.91 -24.49 -28.08
C LEU A 649 -8.73 -23.35 -27.05
N GLU A 650 -7.55 -23.22 -26.43
CA GLU A 650 -7.22 -22.18 -25.47
C GLU A 650 -7.22 -20.79 -26.11
N LYS A 651 -6.71 -20.67 -27.35
CA LYS A 651 -6.78 -19.44 -28.13
C LYS A 651 -8.22 -18.97 -28.31
N LYS A 652 -9.14 -19.88 -28.64
CA LYS A 652 -10.56 -19.55 -28.78
C LYS A 652 -11.20 -19.11 -27.47
N ASN A 653 -10.82 -19.74 -26.36
CA ASN A 653 -11.34 -19.36 -25.04
C ASN A 653 -10.92 -17.94 -24.65
N ILE A 654 -9.65 -17.58 -24.85
CA ILE A 654 -9.14 -16.24 -24.60
C ILE A 654 -9.88 -15.19 -25.45
N VAL A 655 -10.08 -15.46 -26.73
CA VAL A 655 -10.84 -14.56 -27.62
C VAL A 655 -12.30 -14.43 -27.16
N SER A 656 -12.92 -15.52 -26.72
CA SER A 656 -14.29 -15.50 -26.20
C SER A 656 -14.40 -14.66 -24.93
N GLU A 657 -13.43 -14.76 -24.04
CA GLU A 657 -13.39 -13.97 -22.78
C GLU A 657 -13.18 -12.48 -23.05
N LEU A 658 -12.28 -12.14 -23.98
CA LEU A 658 -12.09 -10.75 -24.42
C LEU A 658 -13.35 -10.16 -25.08
N ASN A 659 -14.12 -10.95 -25.82
CA ASN A 659 -15.41 -10.53 -26.39
C ASN A 659 -16.41 -10.20 -25.29
N ILE A 660 -16.51 -11.02 -24.23
CA ILE A 660 -17.38 -10.75 -23.09
C ILE A 660 -16.95 -9.46 -22.35
N GLN A 661 -15.65 -9.22 -22.22
CA GLN A 661 -15.14 -7.99 -21.62
C GLN A 661 -15.44 -6.77 -22.49
N MET A 662 -15.31 -6.89 -23.81
CA MET A 662 -15.66 -5.83 -24.77
C MET A 662 -17.15 -5.46 -24.70
N GLU A 663 -18.03 -6.46 -24.64
CA GLU A 663 -19.48 -6.23 -24.51
C GLU A 663 -19.81 -5.53 -23.20
N LYS A 664 -19.22 -5.98 -22.07
CA LYS A 664 -19.39 -5.30 -20.76
C LYS A 664 -18.86 -3.87 -20.76
N ALA A 665 -17.74 -3.61 -21.42
CA ALA A 665 -17.22 -2.25 -21.54
C ALA A 665 -18.16 -1.37 -22.40
N ALA A 666 -18.72 -1.92 -23.47
CA ALA A 666 -19.71 -1.20 -24.30
C ALA A 666 -21.02 -0.91 -23.53
N GLU A 667 -21.52 -1.88 -22.73
CA GLU A 667 -22.69 -1.69 -21.86
C GLU A 667 -22.48 -0.58 -20.82
N ARG A 668 -21.24 -0.43 -20.33
CA ARG A 668 -20.83 0.63 -19.40
C ARG A 668 -20.53 1.96 -20.07
N LEU A 669 -20.74 2.08 -21.39
CA LEU A 669 -20.43 3.25 -22.22
C LEU A 669 -18.93 3.62 -22.23
N GLU A 670 -18.05 2.68 -21.93
CA GLU A 670 -16.58 2.81 -21.99
C GLU A 670 -16.08 2.55 -23.42
N PHE A 671 -16.52 3.37 -24.37
CA PHE A 671 -16.34 3.12 -25.81
C PHE A 671 -14.88 3.02 -26.26
N GLU A 672 -13.97 3.79 -25.65
CA GLU A 672 -12.53 3.69 -25.96
C GLU A 672 -11.93 2.36 -25.48
N HIS A 673 -12.35 1.89 -24.32
CA HIS A 673 -11.91 0.59 -23.80
C HIS A 673 -12.47 -0.57 -24.65
N ALA A 674 -13.74 -0.51 -25.01
CA ALA A 674 -14.38 -1.46 -25.90
C ALA A 674 -13.71 -1.48 -27.30
N ALA A 675 -13.31 -0.33 -27.83
CA ALA A 675 -12.60 -0.23 -29.10
C ALA A 675 -11.21 -0.90 -29.04
N ARG A 676 -10.43 -0.68 -27.96
CA ARG A 676 -9.13 -1.34 -27.76
C ARG A 676 -9.26 -2.87 -27.66
N LEU A 677 -10.24 -3.35 -26.90
CA LEU A 677 -10.52 -4.78 -26.80
C LEU A 677 -10.91 -5.37 -28.15
N ARG A 678 -11.75 -4.70 -28.94
CA ARG A 678 -12.10 -5.12 -30.30
C ARG A 678 -10.87 -5.26 -31.20
N ASP A 679 -9.99 -4.27 -31.18
CA ASP A 679 -8.78 -4.28 -32.02
C ASP A 679 -7.82 -5.39 -31.58
N GLN A 680 -7.72 -5.65 -30.27
CA GLN A 680 -6.97 -6.78 -29.72
C GLN A 680 -7.56 -8.14 -30.13
N ILE A 681 -8.88 -8.29 -30.05
CA ILE A 681 -9.61 -9.49 -30.49
C ILE A 681 -9.34 -9.76 -31.96
N THR A 682 -9.52 -8.75 -32.83
CA THR A 682 -9.29 -8.87 -34.29
C THR A 682 -7.87 -9.35 -34.60
N LYS A 683 -6.89 -8.83 -33.88
CA LYS A 683 -5.48 -9.22 -33.99
C LYS A 683 -5.25 -10.68 -33.55
N LEU A 684 -5.79 -11.06 -32.40
CA LEU A 684 -5.63 -12.42 -31.87
C LEU A 684 -6.37 -13.45 -32.71
N GLU A 685 -7.55 -13.13 -33.26
CA GLU A 685 -8.28 -13.98 -34.21
C GLU A 685 -7.48 -14.28 -35.50
N SER A 686 -6.75 -13.28 -35.97
CA SER A 686 -5.85 -13.48 -37.13
C SER A 686 -4.68 -14.44 -36.87
N MET A 687 -4.46 -14.82 -35.61
CA MET A 687 -3.38 -15.71 -35.16
C MET A 687 -3.87 -17.14 -34.81
N ILE A 688 -5.19 -17.39 -34.91
CA ILE A 688 -5.81 -18.71 -34.65
C ILE A 688 -5.83 -19.55 -35.93
#